data_9399ec57d8f6dedef5b1bbe21cbad608
#
_entry.id   9399ec57d8f6dedef5b1bbe21cbad608
#
_cell.length_a   1.000
_cell.length_b   1.000
_cell.length_c   1.000
_cell.angle_alpha   90.00
_cell.angle_beta   90.00
_cell.angle_gamma   90.00
#
_symmetry.space_group_name_H-M   'P 1'
#
loop_
_entity.id
_entity.type
_entity.pdbx_description
1 polymer ?
#
loop_
_entity_poly.entity_id
_entity_poly.type
_entity_poly.pdbx_seq_one_letter_code
_entity_poly.pdbx_strand_id
1 'polypeptide(L)'
;SDVCSSDLNFATQTDKLELGGSARYNYQDGDIASIGSTEDFLPDGNSYSNSNSRQRNKAKNFNADFRMEWKPDSMTNIIFRPNFSYGKTDNLSNSESGTFNSDPYSLVSDPNNWLNLEKILNPDDDPLRSIRINAINSGSLNDNKSVSTDATLQLNRKLNDKGRNVTFRGRFGYTNNDNNQYTESETHYFQLLNALGGDSILVRNQYITTPTKNYNYSAQLTYSEPIARATFLQFSYQFQYKYSESDKTTYDLQGFPDWGLSTQLPTGYEEHAVDSLGKYAEYRYYNHDASVSLRFIREKYQLSAGMSFQPQHSVLSYKRGDYMIDTTRNVFNFAPNLDLRIRFSKVSQLRMTYRGRSSQPSMENLLPIVDNSNPQNVRIGNPGLKPSFTHNMRFFYNTYNAEKQRGIMSHVNFSATQNSISNSRVYNSETGGWTTTPKNINGNWNAFGMFGFNTALPNKKYTINSFSNANYQNNVAYLTSGKGADAVERKNTTTNLTLGERLNAAYRNDWFEFGLNGSISYSIEKDKLTPDNNQEPYTFSYGANTQISMPWNMTLSTNIANQSRRGYTDSSMNRNELIWNAQLSQTFLKGNATVSFEMYDILKKQSNISRSLTASGRSVYEYNGVNSYCMLHFIYRLNIFGSKAARDKMQGRRGFGGPGFGPGHGPGGFGGRRPF
;
A
#
# COMPACT_ATOMS: atom_id res chain seq x y z
N SER A 1 22.89 4.66 6.58
CA SER A 1 22.13 4.08 5.49
C SER A 1 22.50 4.75 4.19
N ASP A 2 22.70 3.94 3.16
CA ASP A 2 23.09 4.40 1.84
C ASP A 2 21.90 4.28 0.90
N VAL A 3 21.62 5.35 0.16
CA VAL A 3 20.62 5.33 -0.91
C VAL A 3 21.29 5.85 -2.18
N CYS A 4 21.19 5.07 -3.24
CA CYS A 4 21.68 5.46 -4.56
C CYS A 4 20.61 5.17 -5.61
N SER A 5 20.35 6.12 -6.49
CA SER A 5 19.47 5.90 -7.63
C SER A 5 20.08 6.44 -8.91
N SER A 6 19.85 5.73 -10.01
CA SER A 6 20.24 6.13 -11.36
C SER A 6 19.05 5.99 -12.28
N ASP A 7 18.71 7.06 -12.99
CA ASP A 7 17.59 7.08 -13.94
C ASP A 7 18.10 7.46 -15.33
N LEU A 8 17.73 6.65 -16.32
CA LEU A 8 17.92 6.93 -17.74
C LEU A 8 16.54 7.08 -18.39
N ASN A 9 16.29 8.20 -19.04
CA ASN A 9 15.04 8.43 -19.74
C ASN A 9 15.33 8.85 -21.17
N PHE A 10 14.58 8.32 -22.11
CA PHE A 10 14.63 8.77 -23.49
C PHE A 10 13.24 8.97 -24.07
N ALA A 11 13.09 9.86 -25.02
CA ALA A 11 11.87 10.04 -25.78
C ALA A 11 12.18 10.64 -27.15
N THR A 12 11.54 10.13 -28.19
CA THR A 12 11.59 10.68 -29.54
C THR A 12 10.20 10.62 -30.17
N GLN A 13 9.91 11.56 -31.02
CA GLN A 13 8.61 11.65 -31.68
C GLN A 13 8.78 12.13 -33.13
N THR A 14 8.11 11.41 -34.02
CA THR A 14 7.84 11.84 -35.40
C THR A 14 6.33 12.03 -35.57
N ASP A 15 5.87 12.40 -36.77
CA ASP A 15 4.44 12.54 -37.05
C ASP A 15 3.66 11.24 -36.87
N LYS A 16 4.31 10.09 -37.10
CA LYS A 16 3.69 8.76 -37.05
C LYS A 16 4.14 7.87 -35.91
N LEU A 17 5.29 8.14 -35.31
CA LEU A 17 5.90 7.26 -34.31
C LEU A 17 6.36 8.06 -33.08
N GLU A 18 5.90 7.65 -31.90
CA GLU A 18 6.37 8.12 -30.61
C GLU A 18 7.03 6.95 -29.88
N LEU A 19 8.29 7.10 -29.50
CA LEU A 19 9.04 6.15 -28.68
C LEU A 19 9.46 6.84 -27.39
N GLY A 20 9.38 6.12 -26.30
CA GLY A 20 9.86 6.58 -25.01
C GLY A 20 10.18 5.39 -24.12
N GLY A 21 11.07 5.61 -23.17
CA GLY A 21 11.39 4.59 -22.20
C GLY A 21 12.18 5.15 -21.04
N SER A 22 12.20 4.40 -19.96
CA SER A 22 13.04 4.69 -18.81
C SER A 22 13.70 3.42 -18.30
N ALA A 23 14.88 3.57 -17.73
CA ALA A 23 15.54 2.55 -16.94
C ALA A 23 15.95 3.17 -15.62
N ARG A 24 15.62 2.52 -14.52
CA ARG A 24 15.91 2.99 -13.17
C ARG A 24 16.58 1.88 -12.38
N TYR A 25 17.68 2.23 -11.74
CA TYR A 25 18.30 1.39 -10.72
C TYR A 25 18.24 2.11 -9.38
N ASN A 26 17.81 1.42 -8.34
CA ASN A 26 17.80 1.90 -6.97
C ASN A 26 18.54 0.91 -6.07
N TYR A 27 19.41 1.41 -5.24
CA TYR A 27 20.03 0.70 -4.14
C TYR A 27 19.68 1.41 -2.83
N GLN A 28 19.33 0.62 -1.82
CA GLN A 28 19.07 1.10 -0.47
C GLN A 28 19.70 0.14 0.52
N ASP A 29 20.40 0.67 1.53
CA ASP A 29 20.83 -0.04 2.74
C ASP A 29 20.38 0.81 3.93
N GLY A 30 19.37 0.35 4.64
CA GLY A 30 18.73 1.07 5.73
C GLY A 30 18.65 0.24 6.99
N ASP A 31 18.91 0.87 8.13
CA ASP A 31 18.73 0.30 9.47
C ASP A 31 17.58 1.05 10.14
N ILE A 32 16.49 0.35 10.43
CA ILE A 32 15.26 0.89 10.99
C ILE A 32 15.01 0.21 12.33
N ALA A 33 14.92 0.99 13.39
CA ALA A 33 14.40 0.54 14.67
C ALA A 33 12.93 0.98 14.79
N SER A 34 12.09 0.13 15.34
CA SER A 34 10.70 0.49 15.64
C SER A 34 10.29 0.00 17.01
N ILE A 35 9.47 0.80 17.67
CA ILE A 35 8.73 0.42 18.87
C ILE A 35 7.25 0.44 18.55
N GLY A 36 6.50 -0.52 19.06
CA GLY A 36 5.09 -0.67 18.77
C GLY A 36 4.27 -1.03 19.98
N SER A 37 3.04 -0.54 20.02
CA SER A 37 2.01 -0.99 20.94
C SER A 37 0.76 -1.35 20.15
N THR A 38 0.12 -2.45 20.54
CA THR A 38 -1.13 -2.93 19.95
C THR A 38 -2.09 -3.26 21.06
N GLU A 39 -3.33 -2.86 20.86
CA GLU A 39 -4.47 -3.20 21.69
C GLU A 39 -5.46 -3.97 20.84
N ASP A 40 -5.66 -5.24 21.14
CA ASP A 40 -6.65 -6.09 20.51
C ASP A 40 -7.95 -6.03 21.31
N PHE A 41 -9.05 -5.66 20.65
CA PHE A 41 -10.37 -5.54 21.27
C PHE A 41 -10.99 -6.91 21.50
N LEU A 42 -11.37 -7.18 22.73
CA LEU A 42 -12.03 -8.42 23.15
C LEU A 42 -13.34 -8.10 23.88
N PRO A 43 -14.36 -9.00 23.83
CA PRO A 43 -15.61 -8.77 24.54
C PRO A 43 -15.49 -8.66 26.06
N ASP A 44 -14.50 -9.30 26.65
CA ASP A 44 -14.34 -9.47 28.12
C ASP A 44 -13.08 -8.74 28.67
N GLY A 45 -12.53 -7.81 27.92
CA GLY A 45 -11.32 -7.05 28.27
C GLY A 45 -10.27 -7.16 27.19
N ASN A 46 -9.55 -6.07 26.93
CA ASN A 46 -8.60 -6.00 25.82
C ASN A 46 -7.32 -6.80 26.12
N SER A 47 -6.66 -7.28 25.06
CA SER A 47 -5.30 -7.81 25.10
C SER A 47 -4.35 -6.74 24.59
N TYR A 48 -3.19 -6.65 25.21
CA TYR A 48 -2.17 -5.65 24.90
C TYR A 48 -0.89 -6.32 24.46
N SER A 49 -0.20 -5.75 23.49
CA SER A 49 1.14 -6.21 23.14
C SER A 49 2.07 -5.05 22.84
N ASN A 50 3.31 -5.19 23.26
CA ASN A 50 4.39 -4.24 22.98
C ASN A 50 5.51 -4.94 22.22
N SER A 51 6.23 -4.22 21.39
CA SER A 51 7.34 -4.77 20.61
C SER A 51 8.45 -3.76 20.38
N ASN A 52 9.69 -4.24 20.42
CA ASN A 52 10.88 -3.58 19.92
C ASN A 52 11.36 -4.36 18.71
N SER A 53 11.65 -3.71 17.61
CA SER A 53 12.27 -4.38 16.47
C SER A 53 13.38 -3.52 15.87
N ARG A 54 14.40 -4.20 15.37
CA ARG A 54 15.46 -3.59 14.58
C ARG A 54 15.60 -4.36 13.28
N GLN A 55 15.55 -3.64 12.17
CA GLN A 55 15.55 -4.22 10.85
C GLN A 55 16.63 -3.54 10.00
N ARG A 56 17.50 -4.33 9.40
CA ARG A 56 18.40 -3.87 8.34
C ARG A 56 17.91 -4.39 7.00
N ASN A 57 17.61 -3.49 6.11
CA ASN A 57 17.07 -3.81 4.79
C ASN A 57 18.02 -3.33 3.69
N LYS A 58 18.53 -4.29 2.89
CA LYS A 58 19.29 -4.00 1.67
C LYS A 58 18.43 -4.35 0.48
N ALA A 59 18.16 -3.38 -0.36
CA ALA A 59 17.34 -3.57 -1.55
C ALA A 59 18.06 -3.08 -2.80
N LYS A 60 18.03 -3.91 -3.85
CA LYS A 60 18.51 -3.59 -5.20
C LYS A 60 17.33 -3.77 -6.15
N ASN A 61 16.93 -2.70 -6.81
CA ASN A 61 15.81 -2.74 -7.73
C ASN A 61 16.23 -2.16 -9.07
N PHE A 62 15.94 -2.89 -10.13
CA PHE A 62 16.08 -2.42 -11.50
C PHE A 62 14.72 -2.48 -12.18
N ASN A 63 14.31 -1.38 -12.78
CA ASN A 63 13.06 -1.29 -13.54
C ASN A 63 13.38 -0.67 -14.91
N ALA A 64 12.83 -1.26 -15.96
CA ALA A 64 12.91 -0.72 -17.30
C ALA A 64 11.52 -0.74 -17.94
N ASP A 65 11.10 0.38 -18.47
CA ASP A 65 9.87 0.51 -19.24
C ASP A 65 10.15 1.08 -20.63
N PHE A 66 9.36 0.63 -21.56
CA PHE A 66 9.38 1.11 -22.93
C PHE A 66 7.95 1.41 -23.39
N ARG A 67 7.79 2.46 -24.18
CA ARG A 67 6.53 2.82 -24.80
C ARG A 67 6.76 3.11 -26.28
N MET A 68 5.97 2.46 -27.10
CA MET A 68 5.82 2.77 -28.51
C MET A 68 4.37 3.13 -28.80
N GLU A 69 4.16 4.25 -29.49
CA GLU A 69 2.88 4.59 -30.09
C GLU A 69 3.12 4.85 -31.58
N TRP A 70 2.53 4.00 -32.42
CA TRP A 70 2.69 4.06 -33.85
C TRP A 70 1.35 4.28 -34.56
N LYS A 71 1.30 5.31 -35.39
CA LYS A 71 0.15 5.69 -36.22
C LYS A 71 0.52 5.57 -37.67
N PRO A 72 0.50 4.34 -38.26
CA PRO A 72 0.86 4.11 -39.68
C PRO A 72 -0.01 4.94 -40.61
N ASP A 73 -1.28 5.09 -40.29
CA ASP A 73 -2.28 5.88 -41.00
C ASP A 73 -3.21 6.63 -40.02
N SER A 74 -4.15 7.44 -40.54
CA SER A 74 -5.12 8.21 -39.75
C SER A 74 -6.19 7.35 -39.03
N MET A 75 -6.30 6.07 -39.42
CA MET A 75 -7.33 5.15 -38.92
C MET A 75 -6.78 4.15 -37.91
N THR A 76 -5.45 3.98 -37.83
CA THR A 76 -4.79 2.95 -37.02
C THR A 76 -3.90 3.58 -35.96
N ASN A 77 -4.01 3.09 -34.72
CA ASN A 77 -3.11 3.43 -33.64
C ASN A 77 -2.69 2.15 -32.90
N ILE A 78 -1.39 1.91 -32.87
CA ILE A 78 -0.78 0.75 -32.20
C ILE A 78 0.02 1.27 -31.01
N ILE A 79 -0.23 0.71 -29.84
CA ILE A 79 0.47 1.06 -28.59
C ILE A 79 1.06 -0.21 -28.03
N PHE A 80 2.38 -0.21 -27.81
CA PHE A 80 3.09 -1.30 -27.18
C PHE A 80 3.85 -0.79 -25.95
N ARG A 81 3.66 -1.46 -24.80
CA ARG A 81 4.24 -1.07 -23.50
C ARG A 81 4.74 -2.29 -22.77
N PRO A 82 5.98 -2.73 -22.98
CA PRO A 82 6.64 -3.69 -22.13
C PRO A 82 7.24 -3.00 -20.89
N ASN A 83 7.29 -3.77 -19.81
CA ASN A 83 7.95 -3.41 -18.56
C ASN A 83 8.74 -4.62 -18.06
N PHE A 84 9.92 -4.38 -17.52
CA PHE A 84 10.74 -5.38 -16.87
C PHE A 84 11.14 -4.86 -15.48
N SER A 85 11.05 -5.70 -14.45
CA SER A 85 11.58 -5.38 -13.14
C SER A 85 12.36 -6.57 -12.55
N TYR A 86 13.45 -6.23 -11.90
CA TYR A 86 14.26 -7.12 -11.08
C TYR A 86 14.42 -6.51 -9.70
N GLY A 87 14.17 -7.30 -8.67
CA GLY A 87 14.38 -6.90 -7.28
C GLY A 87 15.13 -7.97 -6.52
N LYS A 88 16.10 -7.56 -5.71
CA LYS A 88 16.71 -8.39 -4.68
C LYS A 88 16.66 -7.63 -3.36
N THR A 89 16.15 -8.31 -2.31
CA THR A 89 16.02 -7.72 -0.98
C THR A 89 16.57 -8.68 0.04
N ASP A 90 17.58 -8.25 0.78
CA ASP A 90 18.13 -8.92 1.94
C ASP A 90 17.66 -8.16 3.19
N ASN A 91 16.92 -8.80 4.07
CA ASN A 91 16.36 -8.19 5.26
C ASN A 91 16.72 -9.01 6.50
N LEU A 92 17.49 -8.41 7.40
CA LEU A 92 17.78 -8.94 8.74
C LEU A 92 16.88 -8.20 9.73
N SER A 93 16.10 -8.94 10.52
CA SER A 93 15.19 -8.38 11.54
C SER A 93 15.38 -9.11 12.84
N ASN A 94 15.52 -8.35 13.94
CA ASN A 94 15.45 -8.83 15.30
C ASN A 94 14.28 -8.15 16.00
N SER A 95 13.52 -8.91 16.78
CA SER A 95 12.34 -8.40 17.47
C SER A 95 12.19 -9.05 18.84
N GLU A 96 11.90 -8.21 19.83
CA GLU A 96 11.46 -8.57 21.17
C GLU A 96 10.01 -8.12 21.32
N SER A 97 9.13 -8.97 21.81
CA SER A 97 7.73 -8.62 22.04
C SER A 97 7.15 -9.31 23.27
N GLY A 98 6.12 -8.71 23.83
CA GLY A 98 5.39 -9.27 24.95
C GLY A 98 3.89 -9.00 24.83
N THR A 99 3.08 -9.99 25.23
CA THR A 99 1.62 -9.89 25.28
C THR A 99 1.15 -9.85 26.73
N PHE A 100 0.14 -9.02 27.03
CA PHE A 100 -0.36 -8.73 28.36
C PHE A 100 -1.88 -8.85 28.39
N ASN A 101 -2.43 -9.30 29.53
CA ASN A 101 -3.88 -9.40 29.75
C ASN A 101 -4.51 -8.11 30.31
N SER A 102 -3.70 -7.13 30.63
CA SER A 102 -4.11 -5.79 31.10
C SER A 102 -3.18 -4.74 30.53
N ASP A 103 -3.59 -3.47 30.57
CA ASP A 103 -2.80 -2.36 30.06
C ASP A 103 -1.46 -2.23 30.82
N PRO A 104 -0.30 -2.51 30.17
CA PRO A 104 1.00 -2.45 30.81
C PRO A 104 1.42 -1.03 31.21
N TYR A 105 0.89 0.01 30.53
CA TYR A 105 1.15 1.40 30.87
C TYR A 105 0.56 1.82 32.21
N SER A 106 -0.34 1.02 32.78
CA SER A 106 -0.87 1.24 34.13
C SER A 106 0.12 0.88 35.26
N LEU A 107 1.11 0.03 34.95
CA LEU A 107 2.12 -0.44 35.92
C LEU A 107 3.49 0.20 35.70
N VAL A 108 3.87 0.46 34.47
CA VAL A 108 5.16 1.06 34.11
C VAL A 108 4.97 2.14 33.05
N SER A 109 5.81 3.15 33.08
CA SER A 109 5.74 4.27 32.13
C SER A 109 6.15 3.89 30.71
N ASP A 110 7.00 2.88 30.57
CA ASP A 110 7.49 2.39 29.29
C ASP A 110 7.62 0.86 29.29
N PRO A 111 6.57 0.14 28.84
CA PRO A 111 6.59 -1.33 28.77
C PRO A 111 7.65 -1.90 27.84
N ASN A 112 8.12 -1.13 26.86
CA ASN A 112 9.10 -1.58 25.87
C ASN A 112 10.49 -1.81 26.47
N ASN A 113 10.80 -1.21 27.63
CA ASN A 113 12.02 -1.48 28.39
C ASN A 113 12.04 -2.86 29.10
N TRP A 114 10.89 -3.54 29.13
CA TRP A 114 10.66 -4.80 29.82
C TRP A 114 10.33 -5.96 28.85
N LEU A 115 10.85 -5.91 27.62
CA LEU A 115 10.64 -6.97 26.59
C LEU A 115 11.83 -7.92 26.45
N ASN A 116 13.00 -7.52 26.92
CA ASN A 116 14.21 -8.34 26.84
C ASN A 116 14.11 -9.55 27.77
N LEU A 117 14.25 -10.78 27.21
CA LEU A 117 14.09 -12.03 27.96
C LEU A 117 15.06 -12.13 29.15
N GLU A 118 16.32 -11.72 29.00
CA GLU A 118 17.32 -11.81 30.10
C GLU A 118 16.89 -11.02 31.34
N LYS A 119 16.19 -9.91 31.17
CA LYS A 119 15.70 -9.08 32.27
C LYS A 119 14.47 -9.62 32.98
N ILE A 120 13.63 -10.40 32.27
CA ILE A 120 12.31 -10.81 32.77
C ILE A 120 12.23 -12.29 33.18
N LEU A 121 13.32 -13.07 32.99
CA LEU A 121 13.35 -14.46 33.40
C LEU A 121 13.30 -14.64 34.92
N ASN A 122 13.90 -13.71 35.67
CA ASN A 122 13.74 -13.68 37.11
C ASN A 122 12.40 -13.03 37.48
N PRO A 123 11.43 -13.76 38.09
CA PRO A 123 10.10 -13.24 38.42
C PRO A 123 10.12 -12.01 39.32
N ASP A 124 11.12 -11.87 40.16
CA ASP A 124 11.22 -10.75 41.12
C ASP A 124 11.65 -9.43 40.44
N ASP A 125 12.26 -9.51 39.28
CA ASP A 125 12.76 -8.36 38.51
C ASP A 125 11.76 -7.86 37.45
N ASP A 126 10.71 -8.62 37.10
CA ASP A 126 9.72 -8.24 36.09
C ASP A 126 8.47 -7.58 36.70
N PRO A 127 8.33 -6.24 36.63
CA PRO A 127 7.16 -5.53 37.18
C PRO A 127 5.87 -5.85 36.42
N LEU A 128 5.95 -6.45 35.23
CA LEU A 128 4.80 -6.84 34.41
C LEU A 128 4.45 -8.32 34.53
N ARG A 129 5.15 -9.09 35.37
CA ARG A 129 4.99 -10.54 35.50
C ARG A 129 3.55 -10.97 35.75
N SER A 130 2.83 -10.23 36.59
CA SER A 130 1.44 -10.56 36.96
C SER A 130 0.44 -10.47 35.81
N ILE A 131 0.73 -9.64 34.81
CA ILE A 131 -0.13 -9.41 33.65
C ILE A 131 0.43 -9.99 32.36
N ARG A 132 1.68 -10.49 32.38
CA ARG A 132 2.36 -11.01 31.19
C ARG A 132 1.84 -12.40 30.80
N ILE A 133 1.46 -12.57 29.54
CA ILE A 133 1.02 -13.85 28.96
C ILE A 133 2.19 -14.55 28.30
N ASN A 134 2.90 -13.83 27.43
CA ASN A 134 4.09 -14.33 26.76
C ASN A 134 5.18 -13.27 26.57
N ALA A 135 6.38 -13.74 26.27
CA ALA A 135 7.46 -12.94 25.72
C ALA A 135 8.15 -13.71 24.60
N ILE A 136 8.48 -13.02 23.52
CA ILE A 136 9.03 -13.60 22.30
C ILE A 136 10.28 -12.83 21.92
N ASN A 137 11.39 -13.55 21.80
CA ASN A 137 12.59 -13.05 21.13
C ASN A 137 12.73 -13.78 19.79
N SER A 138 12.86 -13.02 18.69
CA SER A 138 12.96 -13.61 17.37
C SER A 138 13.93 -12.87 16.47
N GLY A 139 14.69 -13.67 15.70
CA GLY A 139 15.53 -13.21 14.60
C GLY A 139 15.05 -13.76 13.28
N SER A 140 15.13 -12.99 12.21
CA SER A 140 14.87 -13.49 10.86
C SER A 140 15.79 -12.84 9.83
N LEU A 141 16.28 -13.65 8.91
CA LEU A 141 17.02 -13.21 7.74
C LEU A 141 16.24 -13.65 6.50
N ASN A 142 15.80 -12.70 5.68
CA ASN A 142 15.06 -12.97 4.46
C ASN A 142 15.92 -12.58 3.25
N ASP A 143 16.11 -13.51 2.33
CA ASP A 143 16.70 -13.30 1.01
C ASP A 143 15.60 -13.49 -0.03
N ASN A 144 15.12 -12.40 -0.62
CA ASN A 144 14.04 -12.41 -1.59
C ASN A 144 14.52 -11.88 -2.93
N LYS A 145 14.31 -12.68 -3.98
CA LYS A 145 14.62 -12.33 -5.36
C LYS A 145 13.34 -12.36 -6.19
N SER A 146 13.08 -11.30 -6.92
CA SER A 146 11.90 -11.16 -7.77
C SER A 146 12.27 -10.74 -9.17
N VAL A 147 11.74 -11.44 -10.17
CA VAL A 147 11.83 -11.07 -11.58
C VAL A 147 10.42 -10.95 -12.11
N SER A 148 10.07 -9.83 -12.71
CA SER A 148 8.79 -9.69 -13.39
C SER A 148 8.91 -9.01 -14.74
N THR A 149 8.07 -9.42 -15.68
CA THR A 149 7.91 -8.80 -16.99
C THR A 149 6.43 -8.70 -17.32
N ASP A 150 6.04 -7.52 -17.78
CA ASP A 150 4.68 -7.24 -18.22
C ASP A 150 4.72 -6.61 -19.59
N ALA A 151 3.76 -6.95 -20.45
CA ALA A 151 3.62 -6.32 -21.75
C ALA A 151 2.14 -6.05 -22.06
N THR A 152 1.86 -4.88 -22.63
CA THR A 152 0.54 -4.53 -23.15
C THR A 152 0.67 -4.13 -24.60
N LEU A 153 -0.08 -4.79 -25.46
CA LEU A 153 -0.28 -4.43 -26.87
C LEU A 153 -1.72 -3.95 -27.05
N GLN A 154 -1.91 -2.77 -27.60
CA GLN A 154 -3.23 -2.24 -27.93
C GLN A 154 -3.24 -1.80 -29.40
N LEU A 155 -4.18 -2.32 -30.16
CA LEU A 155 -4.45 -1.97 -31.54
C LEU A 155 -5.83 -1.31 -31.60
N ASN A 156 -5.90 -0.06 -32.03
CA ASN A 156 -7.14 0.64 -32.28
C ASN A 156 -7.27 0.85 -33.80
N ARG A 157 -8.39 0.42 -34.37
CA ARG A 157 -8.70 0.60 -35.79
C ARG A 157 -10.05 1.29 -35.94
N LYS A 158 -10.05 2.46 -36.55
CA LYS A 158 -11.30 3.08 -37.05
C LYS A 158 -11.71 2.36 -38.34
N LEU A 159 -12.96 1.96 -38.43
CA LEU A 159 -13.52 1.27 -39.57
C LEU A 159 -14.23 2.20 -40.55
N ASN A 160 -14.66 3.38 -40.05
CA ASN A 160 -15.23 4.45 -40.86
C ASN A 160 -15.14 5.80 -40.15
N ASP A 161 -15.51 6.87 -40.85
CA ASP A 161 -15.50 8.23 -40.32
C ASP A 161 -16.69 8.54 -39.38
N LYS A 162 -17.69 7.66 -39.31
CA LYS A 162 -18.87 7.79 -38.44
C LYS A 162 -18.60 7.36 -37.01
N GLY A 163 -17.36 6.85 -36.71
CA GLY A 163 -16.92 6.48 -35.36
C GLY A 163 -17.01 4.98 -35.05
N ARG A 164 -17.33 4.11 -36.05
CA ARG A 164 -17.23 2.66 -35.91
C ARG A 164 -15.76 2.29 -35.71
N ASN A 165 -15.46 1.55 -34.67
CA ASN A 165 -14.08 1.15 -34.38
C ASN A 165 -13.99 -0.21 -33.70
N VAL A 166 -12.82 -0.82 -33.83
CA VAL A 166 -12.41 -2.03 -33.12
C VAL A 166 -11.14 -1.74 -32.34
N THR A 167 -11.11 -2.19 -31.11
CA THR A 167 -9.93 -2.15 -30.25
C THR A 167 -9.60 -3.56 -29.80
N PHE A 168 -8.39 -4.02 -30.11
CA PHE A 168 -7.80 -5.20 -29.54
C PHE A 168 -6.81 -4.79 -28.45
N ARG A 169 -6.83 -5.47 -27.29
CA ARG A 169 -5.85 -5.29 -26.22
C ARG A 169 -5.39 -6.65 -25.72
N GLY A 170 -4.11 -6.94 -25.92
CA GLY A 170 -3.41 -8.07 -25.36
C GLY A 170 -2.58 -7.63 -24.14
N ARG A 171 -2.59 -8.43 -23.08
CA ARG A 171 -1.71 -8.27 -21.92
C ARG A 171 -1.07 -9.59 -21.58
N PHE A 172 0.18 -9.54 -21.21
CA PHE A 172 0.96 -10.65 -20.69
C PHE A 172 1.70 -10.17 -19.45
N GLY A 173 1.75 -11.00 -18.42
CA GLY A 173 2.55 -10.77 -17.22
C GLY A 173 3.15 -12.08 -16.74
N TYR A 174 4.39 -12.03 -16.34
CA TYR A 174 5.13 -13.12 -15.71
C TYR A 174 5.83 -12.59 -14.47
N THR A 175 5.76 -13.34 -13.35
CA THR A 175 6.50 -13.03 -12.13
C THR A 175 7.04 -14.32 -11.54
N ASN A 176 8.33 -14.33 -11.24
CA ASN A 176 8.99 -15.37 -10.48
C ASN A 176 9.61 -14.74 -9.22
N ASN A 177 9.28 -15.31 -8.06
CA ASN A 177 9.88 -14.90 -6.79
C ASN A 177 10.49 -16.13 -6.13
N ASP A 178 11.73 -15.96 -5.68
CA ASP A 178 12.42 -16.89 -4.80
C ASP A 178 12.52 -16.21 -3.44
N ASN A 179 11.82 -16.74 -2.44
CA ASN A 179 11.83 -16.22 -1.08
C ASN A 179 12.44 -17.28 -0.15
N ASN A 180 13.57 -16.94 0.46
CA ASN A 180 14.27 -17.76 1.44
C ASN A 180 14.25 -17.00 2.77
N GLN A 181 13.76 -17.67 3.80
CA GLN A 181 13.63 -17.12 5.15
C GLN A 181 14.34 -18.04 6.13
N TYR A 182 15.24 -17.48 6.90
CA TYR A 182 15.94 -18.10 8.01
C TYR A 182 15.41 -17.48 9.28
N THR A 183 14.91 -18.29 10.23
CA THR A 183 14.29 -17.79 11.45
C THR A 183 14.78 -18.54 12.67
N GLU A 184 15.00 -17.79 13.74
CA GLU A 184 15.14 -18.31 15.08
C GLU A 184 14.13 -17.60 15.99
N SER A 185 13.51 -18.28 16.93
CA SER A 185 12.65 -17.67 17.91
C SER A 185 12.57 -18.48 19.19
N GLU A 186 12.51 -17.77 20.30
CA GLU A 186 12.27 -18.29 21.63
C GLU A 186 11.04 -17.60 22.20
N THR A 187 10.03 -18.41 22.58
CA THR A 187 8.78 -17.92 23.15
C THR A 187 8.61 -18.49 24.53
N HIS A 188 8.49 -17.64 25.54
CA HIS A 188 8.14 -18.00 26.91
C HIS A 188 6.66 -17.72 27.15
N TYR A 189 5.94 -18.73 27.66
CA TYR A 189 4.54 -18.64 28.08
C TYR A 189 4.45 -18.65 29.58
N PHE A 190 3.96 -17.58 30.18
CA PHE A 190 3.91 -17.39 31.63
C PHE A 190 2.58 -17.84 32.23
N GLN A 191 1.57 -18.10 31.40
CA GLN A 191 0.24 -18.59 31.80
C GLN A 191 0.05 -20.07 31.41
N LEU A 192 0.99 -20.67 30.67
CA LEU A 192 0.97 -22.06 30.27
C LEU A 192 2.13 -22.78 30.96
N LEU A 193 1.80 -23.63 31.94
CA LEU A 193 2.82 -24.38 32.67
C LEU A 193 3.25 -25.65 31.92
N ASN A 194 4.51 -25.99 32.00
CA ASN A 194 5.05 -27.26 31.55
C ASN A 194 4.74 -28.38 32.55
N ALA A 195 5.09 -29.64 32.20
CA ALA A 195 4.84 -30.81 33.04
C ALA A 195 5.51 -30.77 34.42
N LEU A 196 6.50 -29.90 34.63
CA LEU A 196 7.25 -29.70 35.85
C LEU A 196 6.73 -28.50 36.68
N GLY A 197 5.68 -27.82 36.19
CA GLY A 197 5.08 -26.66 36.87
C GLY A 197 5.81 -25.33 36.61
N GLY A 198 6.81 -25.31 35.75
CA GLY A 198 7.47 -24.07 35.29
C GLY A 198 6.86 -23.51 34.02
N ASP A 199 7.34 -22.36 33.58
CA ASP A 199 6.93 -21.73 32.33
C ASP A 199 7.15 -22.64 31.11
N SER A 200 6.23 -22.65 30.17
CA SER A 200 6.37 -23.41 28.92
C SER A 200 7.21 -22.59 27.94
N ILE A 201 8.21 -23.24 27.31
CA ILE A 201 9.13 -22.59 26.36
C ILE A 201 8.99 -23.27 25.00
N LEU A 202 8.87 -22.48 23.93
CA LEU A 202 8.87 -22.93 22.55
C LEU A 202 10.05 -22.30 21.81
N VAL A 203 11.00 -23.15 21.42
CA VAL A 203 12.14 -22.75 20.58
C VAL A 203 11.89 -23.21 19.16
N ARG A 204 12.21 -22.37 18.18
CA ARG A 204 12.16 -22.67 16.75
C ARG A 204 13.41 -22.16 16.08
N ASN A 205 13.98 -22.99 15.25
CA ASN A 205 15.09 -22.67 14.38
C ASN A 205 14.80 -23.29 13.02
N GLN A 206 14.52 -22.47 12.00
CA GLN A 206 13.94 -22.95 10.74
C GLN A 206 14.51 -22.24 9.53
N TYR A 207 14.72 -23.02 8.46
CA TYR A 207 14.87 -22.50 7.10
C TYR A 207 13.58 -22.75 6.32
N ILE A 208 13.06 -21.72 5.68
CA ILE A 208 11.82 -21.78 4.91
C ILE A 208 12.09 -21.24 3.50
N THR A 209 11.85 -22.05 2.48
CA THR A 209 11.90 -21.61 1.10
C THR A 209 10.51 -21.61 0.49
N THR A 210 10.20 -20.58 -0.30
CA THR A 210 8.88 -20.41 -0.90
C THR A 210 9.02 -19.84 -2.32
N PRO A 211 9.45 -20.65 -3.30
CA PRO A 211 9.42 -20.25 -4.69
C PRO A 211 7.98 -20.05 -5.17
N THR A 212 7.73 -19.00 -5.94
CA THR A 212 6.44 -18.72 -6.53
C THR A 212 6.55 -18.34 -8.00
N LYS A 213 5.67 -18.89 -8.84
CA LYS A 213 5.58 -18.56 -10.28
C LYS A 213 4.18 -18.11 -10.62
N ASN A 214 4.07 -16.99 -11.31
CA ASN A 214 2.79 -16.44 -11.72
C ASN A 214 2.80 -16.09 -13.20
N TYR A 215 1.74 -16.50 -13.90
CA TYR A 215 1.47 -16.10 -15.29
C TYR A 215 0.09 -15.44 -15.34
N ASN A 216 -0.01 -14.36 -16.09
CA ASN A 216 -1.27 -13.70 -16.33
C ASN A 216 -1.30 -13.23 -17.79
N TYR A 217 -2.24 -13.73 -18.58
CA TYR A 217 -2.47 -13.20 -19.90
C TYR A 217 -3.95 -12.93 -20.13
N SER A 218 -4.23 -11.89 -20.89
CA SER A 218 -5.58 -11.56 -21.30
C SER A 218 -5.63 -11.01 -22.72
N ALA A 219 -6.69 -11.33 -23.40
CA ALA A 219 -7.03 -10.78 -24.70
C ALA A 219 -8.42 -10.15 -24.62
N GLN A 220 -8.55 -8.91 -25.02
CA GLN A 220 -9.80 -8.15 -25.05
C GLN A 220 -10.06 -7.62 -26.44
N LEU A 221 -11.25 -7.84 -26.93
CA LEU A 221 -11.78 -7.25 -28.17
C LEU A 221 -12.95 -6.34 -27.81
N THR A 222 -12.89 -5.10 -28.26
CA THR A 222 -13.98 -4.13 -28.07
C THR A 222 -14.43 -3.61 -29.43
N TYR A 223 -15.72 -3.73 -29.71
CA TYR A 223 -16.35 -3.19 -30.91
C TYR A 223 -17.30 -2.05 -30.51
N SER A 224 -17.21 -0.93 -31.21
CA SER A 224 -18.07 0.23 -31.00
C SER A 224 -18.86 0.55 -32.29
N GLU A 225 -20.18 0.45 -32.18
CA GLU A 225 -21.12 0.73 -33.26
C GLU A 225 -21.82 2.06 -33.04
N PRO A 226 -21.74 3.01 -33.98
CA PRO A 226 -22.55 4.24 -33.93
C PRO A 226 -24.01 3.91 -34.31
N ILE A 227 -24.92 3.92 -33.34
CA ILE A 227 -26.35 3.61 -33.55
C ILE A 227 -27.19 4.86 -33.82
N ALA A 228 -26.70 6.04 -33.40
CA ALA A 228 -27.30 7.35 -33.69
C ALA A 228 -26.21 8.43 -33.62
N ARG A 229 -26.59 9.69 -33.95
CA ARG A 229 -25.66 10.83 -33.87
C ARG A 229 -24.97 10.89 -32.49
N ALA A 230 -23.64 10.68 -32.48
CA ALA A 230 -22.79 10.68 -31.29
C ALA A 230 -23.33 9.78 -30.14
N THR A 231 -23.92 8.64 -30.53
CA THR A 231 -24.42 7.58 -29.65
C THR A 231 -23.87 6.25 -30.11
N PHE A 232 -23.21 5.52 -29.20
CA PHE A 232 -22.48 4.31 -29.53
C PHE A 232 -22.94 3.17 -28.63
N LEU A 233 -23.17 2.01 -29.24
CA LEU A 233 -23.30 0.75 -28.54
C LEU A 233 -21.94 0.04 -28.60
N GLN A 234 -21.41 -0.33 -27.43
CA GLN A 234 -20.12 -0.97 -27.30
C GLN A 234 -20.29 -2.39 -26.78
N PHE A 235 -19.69 -3.33 -27.48
CA PHE A 235 -19.56 -4.72 -27.05
C PHE A 235 -18.08 -4.97 -26.74
N SER A 236 -17.80 -5.59 -25.62
CA SER A 236 -16.45 -6.00 -25.29
C SER A 236 -16.46 -7.41 -24.76
N TYR A 237 -15.51 -8.20 -25.22
CA TYR A 237 -15.24 -9.52 -24.69
C TYR A 237 -13.78 -9.60 -24.29
N GLN A 238 -13.52 -10.06 -23.07
CA GLN A 238 -12.17 -10.30 -22.54
C GLN A 238 -12.08 -11.73 -22.03
N PHE A 239 -11.07 -12.43 -22.46
CA PHE A 239 -10.60 -13.66 -21.83
C PHE A 239 -9.38 -13.35 -20.98
N GLN A 240 -9.34 -13.89 -19.74
CA GLN A 240 -8.19 -13.79 -18.85
C GLN A 240 -7.87 -15.16 -18.27
N TYR A 241 -6.62 -15.52 -18.33
CA TYR A 241 -6.05 -16.67 -17.65
C TYR A 241 -5.02 -16.19 -16.63
N LYS A 242 -5.07 -16.77 -15.42
CA LYS A 242 -4.06 -16.61 -14.41
C LYS A 242 -3.61 -17.98 -13.91
N TYR A 243 -2.32 -18.12 -13.75
CA TYR A 243 -1.68 -19.25 -13.12
C TYR A 243 -0.85 -18.74 -11.95
N SER A 244 -0.92 -19.41 -10.82
CA SER A 244 -0.08 -19.13 -9.66
C SER A 244 0.32 -20.45 -9.03
N GLU A 245 1.61 -20.65 -8.83
CA GLU A 245 2.19 -21.80 -8.17
C GLU A 245 3.04 -21.31 -6.99
N SER A 246 2.90 -21.94 -5.84
CA SER A 246 3.70 -21.67 -4.64
C SER A 246 4.06 -23.00 -3.99
N ASP A 247 5.33 -23.21 -3.75
CA ASP A 247 5.87 -24.42 -3.11
C ASP A 247 6.69 -24.02 -1.88
N LYS A 248 6.04 -24.09 -0.72
CA LYS A 248 6.69 -23.81 0.56
C LYS A 248 7.25 -25.07 1.15
N THR A 249 8.54 -25.12 1.40
CA THR A 249 9.21 -26.15 2.20
C THR A 249 9.81 -25.53 3.46
N THR A 250 9.65 -26.21 4.59
CA THR A 250 10.19 -25.81 5.89
C THR A 250 11.15 -26.88 6.40
N TYR A 251 12.34 -26.49 6.79
CA TYR A 251 13.34 -27.36 7.39
C TYR A 251 13.54 -26.96 8.84
N ASP A 252 13.56 -27.95 9.74
CA ASP A 252 13.87 -27.76 11.17
C ASP A 252 15.38 -27.84 11.38
N LEU A 253 15.94 -26.76 11.92
CA LEU A 253 17.39 -26.64 12.17
C LEU A 253 17.75 -26.75 13.66
N GLN A 254 16.84 -27.14 14.54
CA GLN A 254 17.13 -27.30 15.97
C GLN A 254 18.23 -28.36 16.26
N GLY A 255 18.40 -29.32 15.36
CA GLY A 255 19.49 -30.32 15.43
C GLY A 255 20.89 -29.76 15.14
N PHE A 256 21.04 -28.51 14.78
CA PHE A 256 22.30 -27.84 14.42
C PHE A 256 22.58 -26.66 15.36
N PRO A 257 23.02 -26.91 16.62
CA PRO A 257 23.12 -25.87 17.65
C PRO A 257 24.15 -24.78 17.33
N ASP A 258 25.15 -25.08 16.51
CA ASP A 258 26.19 -24.12 16.10
C ASP A 258 25.75 -23.26 14.89
N TRP A 259 24.58 -23.53 14.30
CA TRP A 259 24.05 -22.71 13.23
C TRP A 259 23.40 -21.49 13.81
N GLY A 260 24.05 -20.35 13.68
CA GLY A 260 23.43 -19.06 13.95
C GLY A 260 22.62 -18.59 12.76
N LEU A 261 21.85 -17.51 12.91
CA LEU A 261 21.02 -16.93 11.85
C LEU A 261 21.90 -16.55 10.62
N SER A 262 22.00 -17.45 9.65
CA SER A 262 22.91 -17.37 8.50
C SER A 262 22.29 -17.91 7.22
N THR A 263 22.69 -17.35 6.08
CA THR A 263 22.36 -17.89 4.75
C THR A 263 23.15 -19.14 4.38
N GLN A 264 24.21 -19.47 5.12
CA GLN A 264 24.97 -20.72 4.93
C GLN A 264 24.29 -21.82 5.73
N LEU A 265 23.63 -22.73 5.03
CA LEU A 265 22.92 -23.85 5.64
C LEU A 265 23.91 -24.94 6.07
N PRO A 266 23.66 -25.66 7.18
CA PRO A 266 24.47 -26.77 7.62
C PRO A 266 24.34 -27.95 6.65
N THR A 267 25.38 -28.79 6.54
CA THR A 267 25.35 -29.96 5.69
C THR A 267 24.31 -30.96 6.19
N GLY A 268 23.47 -31.49 5.30
CA GLY A 268 22.43 -32.47 5.63
C GLY A 268 21.12 -31.87 6.11
N TYR A 269 20.93 -30.56 6.02
CA TYR A 269 19.71 -29.90 6.43
C TYR A 269 18.46 -30.39 5.64
N GLU A 270 18.67 -30.88 4.41
CA GLU A 270 17.59 -31.35 3.53
C GLU A 270 16.82 -32.54 4.14
N GLU A 271 17.48 -33.34 4.98
CA GLU A 271 16.87 -34.50 5.65
C GLU A 271 15.91 -34.07 6.78
N HIS A 272 15.94 -32.80 7.20
CA HIS A 272 15.13 -32.24 8.27
C HIS A 272 13.90 -31.49 7.75
N ALA A 273 13.42 -31.83 6.56
CA ALA A 273 12.18 -31.26 6.03
C ALA A 273 10.96 -31.65 6.89
N VAL A 274 10.11 -30.67 7.22
CA VAL A 274 8.90 -30.86 8.02
C VAL A 274 7.66 -30.76 7.12
N ASP A 275 7.18 -31.89 6.63
CA ASP A 275 6.06 -31.96 5.67
C ASP A 275 4.79 -31.28 6.16
N SER A 276 4.48 -31.37 7.46
CA SER A 276 3.28 -30.73 8.06
C SER A 276 3.33 -29.21 8.01
N LEU A 277 4.51 -28.58 7.87
CA LEU A 277 4.74 -27.15 7.72
C LEU A 277 4.96 -26.73 6.25
N GLY A 278 5.19 -27.72 5.37
CA GLY A 278 5.25 -27.52 3.92
C GLY A 278 3.85 -27.22 3.35
N LYS A 279 3.82 -26.56 2.20
CA LYS A 279 2.57 -26.25 1.48
C LYS A 279 2.84 -26.10 -0.02
N TYR A 280 2.22 -26.95 -0.81
CA TYR A 280 2.13 -26.74 -2.26
C TYR A 280 0.74 -26.23 -2.63
N ALA A 281 0.67 -25.19 -3.43
CA ALA A 281 -0.59 -24.66 -3.95
C ALA A 281 -0.42 -24.23 -5.41
N GLU A 282 -1.19 -24.84 -6.29
CA GLU A 282 -1.30 -24.47 -7.70
C GLU A 282 -2.72 -23.96 -7.98
N TYR A 283 -2.81 -22.75 -8.49
CA TYR A 283 -4.08 -22.10 -8.79
C TYR A 283 -4.15 -21.71 -10.26
N ARG A 284 -5.23 -22.17 -10.94
CA ARG A 284 -5.57 -21.81 -12.32
C ARG A 284 -6.91 -21.10 -12.34
N TYR A 285 -6.95 -19.96 -12.97
CA TYR A 285 -8.14 -19.12 -13.02
C TYR A 285 -8.43 -18.69 -14.45
N TYR A 286 -9.64 -19.00 -14.89
CA TYR A 286 -10.18 -18.65 -16.21
C TYR A 286 -11.35 -17.68 -16.01
N ASN A 287 -11.28 -16.52 -16.61
CA ASN A 287 -12.32 -15.52 -16.55
C ASN A 287 -12.72 -15.07 -17.95
N HIS A 288 -14.01 -15.14 -18.22
CA HIS A 288 -14.62 -14.57 -19.42
C HIS A 288 -15.39 -13.34 -18.99
N ASP A 289 -15.15 -12.19 -19.58
CA ASP A 289 -15.87 -10.94 -19.30
C ASP A 289 -16.54 -10.45 -20.59
N ALA A 290 -17.83 -10.64 -20.68
CA ALA A 290 -18.66 -10.13 -21.76
C ALA A 290 -19.39 -8.88 -21.29
N SER A 291 -19.14 -7.72 -21.90
CA SER A 291 -19.75 -6.46 -21.48
C SER A 291 -20.47 -5.76 -22.63
N VAL A 292 -21.59 -5.13 -22.27
CA VAL A 292 -22.37 -4.27 -23.13
C VAL A 292 -22.47 -2.90 -22.48
N SER A 293 -22.22 -1.84 -23.24
CA SER A 293 -22.36 -0.48 -22.75
C SER A 293 -22.92 0.46 -23.82
N LEU A 294 -23.74 1.40 -23.36
CA LEU A 294 -24.29 2.46 -24.18
C LEU A 294 -23.57 3.76 -23.83
N ARG A 295 -23.04 4.42 -24.86
CA ARG A 295 -22.26 5.65 -24.70
C ARG A 295 -22.87 6.80 -25.49
N PHE A 296 -23.22 7.87 -24.79
CA PHE A 296 -23.71 9.14 -25.34
C PHE A 296 -22.60 10.18 -25.27
N ILE A 297 -22.32 10.86 -26.38
CA ILE A 297 -21.36 11.97 -26.43
C ILE A 297 -22.14 13.20 -26.90
N ARG A 298 -22.31 14.18 -26.04
CA ARG A 298 -22.92 15.46 -26.33
C ARG A 298 -21.95 16.58 -25.97
N GLU A 299 -22.17 17.75 -26.45
CA GLU A 299 -21.33 18.91 -26.17
C GLU A 299 -21.17 19.15 -24.68
N LYS A 300 -22.29 19.15 -23.95
CA LYS A 300 -22.36 19.44 -22.52
C LYS A 300 -22.17 18.21 -21.63
N TYR A 301 -22.41 16.99 -22.13
CA TYR A 301 -22.25 15.79 -21.33
C TYR A 301 -21.79 14.56 -22.12
N GLN A 302 -21.13 13.65 -21.42
CA GLN A 302 -20.83 12.31 -21.88
C GLN A 302 -21.33 11.33 -20.84
N LEU A 303 -22.12 10.35 -21.26
CA LEU A 303 -22.64 9.29 -20.41
C LEU A 303 -22.23 7.95 -21.00
N SER A 304 -21.68 7.06 -20.20
CA SER A 304 -21.50 5.67 -20.53
C SER A 304 -22.12 4.83 -19.42
N ALA A 305 -23.06 3.97 -19.76
CA ALA A 305 -23.69 3.03 -18.83
C ALA A 305 -23.60 1.62 -19.41
N GLY A 306 -23.20 0.66 -18.60
CA GLY A 306 -22.98 -0.70 -19.06
C GLY A 306 -23.01 -1.73 -17.96
N MET A 307 -22.97 -2.98 -18.38
CA MET A 307 -22.92 -4.14 -17.50
C MET A 307 -21.96 -5.18 -18.08
N SER A 308 -21.18 -5.79 -17.22
CA SER A 308 -20.31 -6.95 -17.52
C SER A 308 -20.90 -8.20 -16.91
N PHE A 309 -20.82 -9.29 -17.64
CA PHE A 309 -21.15 -10.66 -17.21
C PHE A 309 -19.85 -11.46 -17.18
N GLN A 310 -19.53 -12.04 -16.04
CA GLN A 310 -18.22 -12.59 -15.75
C GLN A 310 -18.32 -14.04 -15.24
N PRO A 311 -18.55 -15.04 -16.13
CA PRO A 311 -18.37 -16.44 -15.76
C PRO A 311 -16.90 -16.74 -15.49
N GLN A 312 -16.63 -17.37 -14.37
CA GLN A 312 -15.30 -17.69 -13.86
C GLN A 312 -15.20 -19.17 -13.54
N HIS A 313 -14.09 -19.77 -13.89
CA HIS A 313 -13.72 -21.12 -13.53
C HIS A 313 -12.36 -21.07 -12.82
N SER A 314 -12.30 -21.66 -11.63
CA SER A 314 -11.09 -21.73 -10.81
C SER A 314 -10.79 -23.18 -10.47
N VAL A 315 -9.52 -23.54 -10.54
CA VAL A 315 -8.99 -24.85 -10.16
C VAL A 315 -7.92 -24.63 -9.13
N LEU A 316 -7.95 -25.37 -8.03
CA LEU A 316 -6.92 -25.37 -7.00
C LEU A 316 -6.46 -26.82 -6.79
N SER A 317 -5.15 -27.03 -6.93
CA SER A 317 -4.45 -28.22 -6.46
C SER A 317 -3.66 -27.82 -5.20
N TYR A 318 -3.93 -28.49 -4.09
CA TYR A 318 -3.35 -28.14 -2.80
C TYR A 318 -2.83 -29.38 -2.08
N LYS A 319 -1.61 -29.28 -1.53
CA LYS A 319 -1.01 -30.33 -0.70
C LYS A 319 -0.38 -29.71 0.55
N ARG A 320 -0.61 -30.35 1.70
CA ARG A 320 0.04 -30.03 2.98
C ARG A 320 0.16 -31.29 3.83
N GLY A 321 1.38 -31.75 4.06
CA GLY A 321 1.60 -33.07 4.67
C GLY A 321 0.86 -34.15 3.88
N ASP A 322 0.08 -34.97 4.56
CA ASP A 322 -0.75 -36.02 3.96
C ASP A 322 -2.06 -35.52 3.34
N TYR A 323 -2.45 -34.27 3.62
CA TYR A 323 -3.66 -33.70 3.06
C TYR A 323 -3.43 -33.23 1.63
N MET A 324 -4.18 -33.80 0.69
CA MET A 324 -4.16 -33.43 -0.70
C MET A 324 -5.58 -33.22 -1.21
N ILE A 325 -5.81 -32.16 -1.94
CA ILE A 325 -7.10 -31.87 -2.55
C ILE A 325 -6.95 -31.18 -3.90
N ASP A 326 -7.70 -31.66 -4.89
CA ASP A 326 -7.97 -30.99 -6.14
C ASP A 326 -9.42 -30.52 -6.14
N THR A 327 -9.65 -29.24 -6.27
CA THR A 327 -10.99 -28.69 -6.21
C THR A 327 -11.21 -27.64 -7.30
N THR A 328 -12.47 -27.55 -7.74
CA THR A 328 -12.86 -26.59 -8.78
C THR A 328 -14.02 -25.75 -8.28
N ARG A 329 -14.09 -24.52 -8.79
CA ARG A 329 -15.20 -23.62 -8.49
C ARG A 329 -15.63 -22.86 -9.73
N ASN A 330 -16.93 -22.91 -10.02
CA ASN A 330 -17.56 -22.10 -11.05
C ASN A 330 -18.39 -21.00 -10.39
N VAL A 331 -18.19 -19.78 -10.88
CA VAL A 331 -18.90 -18.60 -10.36
C VAL A 331 -19.33 -17.72 -11.52
N PHE A 332 -20.51 -17.14 -11.39
CA PHE A 332 -21.02 -16.13 -12.30
C PHE A 332 -21.18 -14.80 -11.56
N ASN A 333 -20.46 -13.79 -12.02
CA ASN A 333 -20.52 -12.43 -11.48
C ASN A 333 -21.13 -11.47 -12.50
N PHE A 334 -21.67 -10.37 -12.00
CA PHE A 334 -22.04 -9.24 -12.83
C PHE A 334 -21.45 -7.95 -12.25
N ALA A 335 -21.09 -7.01 -13.10
CA ALA A 335 -20.43 -5.76 -12.72
C ALA A 335 -21.06 -4.59 -13.50
N PRO A 336 -22.03 -3.89 -12.88
CA PRO A 336 -22.59 -2.68 -13.48
C PRO A 336 -21.60 -1.53 -13.40
N ASN A 337 -21.59 -0.68 -14.44
CA ASN A 337 -20.75 0.51 -14.48
C ASN A 337 -21.52 1.72 -15.07
N LEU A 338 -21.17 2.89 -14.56
CA LEU A 338 -21.68 4.19 -15.04
C LEU A 338 -20.53 5.19 -15.03
N ASP A 339 -20.32 5.92 -16.10
CA ASP A 339 -19.40 7.07 -16.19
C ASP A 339 -20.15 8.25 -16.82
N LEU A 340 -20.43 9.27 -16.01
CA LEU A 340 -21.08 10.50 -16.43
C LEU A 340 -20.08 11.65 -16.30
N ARG A 341 -19.86 12.38 -17.38
CA ARG A 341 -19.10 13.63 -17.41
C ARG A 341 -19.99 14.75 -17.89
N ILE A 342 -20.12 15.80 -17.08
CA ILE A 342 -20.84 17.03 -17.43
C ILE A 342 -19.81 18.15 -17.59
N ARG A 343 -19.83 18.85 -18.70
CA ARG A 343 -19.01 20.02 -18.98
C ARG A 343 -19.86 21.27 -18.84
N PHE A 344 -19.58 22.06 -17.82
CA PHE A 344 -20.25 23.36 -17.62
C PHE A 344 -19.62 24.45 -18.49
N SER A 345 -18.31 24.32 -18.74
CA SER A 345 -17.52 25.18 -19.62
C SER A 345 -16.29 24.42 -20.15
N LYS A 346 -15.44 25.10 -20.94
CA LYS A 346 -14.16 24.53 -21.40
C LYS A 346 -13.21 24.18 -20.24
N VAL A 347 -13.36 24.83 -19.09
CA VAL A 347 -12.50 24.73 -17.91
C VAL A 347 -13.22 24.23 -16.65
N SER A 348 -14.53 23.91 -16.76
CA SER A 348 -15.34 23.45 -15.63
C SER A 348 -16.06 22.17 -15.99
N GLN A 349 -15.81 21.12 -15.23
CA GLN A 349 -16.43 19.80 -15.43
C GLN A 349 -16.71 19.07 -14.13
N LEU A 350 -17.76 18.26 -14.17
CA LEU A 350 -18.10 17.25 -13.17
C LEU A 350 -18.00 15.87 -13.81
N ARG A 351 -17.31 14.96 -13.15
CA ARG A 351 -17.32 13.54 -13.51
C ARG A 351 -17.82 12.70 -12.35
N MET A 352 -18.72 11.80 -12.66
CA MET A 352 -19.30 10.85 -11.72
C MET A 352 -19.10 9.44 -12.27
N THR A 353 -18.54 8.55 -11.47
CA THR A 353 -18.38 7.16 -11.85
C THR A 353 -18.95 6.25 -10.78
N TYR A 354 -19.64 5.22 -11.20
CA TYR A 354 -20.06 4.10 -10.36
C TYR A 354 -19.53 2.80 -10.95
N ARG A 355 -19.03 1.93 -10.09
CA ARG A 355 -18.61 0.57 -10.46
C ARG A 355 -19.02 -0.40 -9.38
N GLY A 356 -19.85 -1.38 -9.74
CA GLY A 356 -20.09 -2.57 -8.95
C GLY A 356 -19.04 -3.63 -9.29
N ARG A 357 -18.51 -4.34 -8.30
CA ARG A 357 -17.57 -5.43 -8.50
C ARG A 357 -17.82 -6.55 -7.53
N SER A 358 -17.98 -7.77 -8.03
CA SER A 358 -17.95 -8.98 -7.22
C SER A 358 -16.50 -9.46 -7.02
N SER A 359 -16.20 -9.99 -5.83
CA SER A 359 -14.93 -10.60 -5.49
C SER A 359 -15.17 -11.94 -4.80
N GLN A 360 -14.48 -12.97 -5.27
CA GLN A 360 -14.57 -14.31 -4.69
C GLN A 360 -13.65 -14.43 -3.48
N PRO A 361 -14.01 -15.28 -2.47
CA PRO A 361 -13.06 -15.74 -1.47
C PRO A 361 -11.87 -16.44 -2.16
N SER A 362 -10.69 -16.36 -1.57
CA SER A 362 -9.57 -17.19 -2.03
C SER A 362 -9.91 -18.67 -1.86
N MET A 363 -9.43 -19.51 -2.77
CA MET A 363 -9.72 -20.95 -2.69
C MET A 363 -9.18 -21.57 -1.39
N GLU A 364 -8.03 -21.11 -0.91
CA GLU A 364 -7.44 -21.57 0.37
C GLU A 364 -8.35 -21.25 1.56
N ASN A 365 -9.01 -20.08 1.59
CA ASN A 365 -9.95 -19.71 2.65
C ASN A 365 -11.21 -20.61 2.70
N LEU A 366 -11.47 -21.34 1.63
CA LEU A 366 -12.60 -22.28 1.54
C LEU A 366 -12.24 -23.70 2.01
N LEU A 367 -10.95 -24.02 2.15
CA LEU A 367 -10.52 -25.33 2.60
C LEU A 367 -10.68 -25.45 4.12
N PRO A 368 -11.34 -26.50 4.66
CA PRO A 368 -11.49 -26.70 6.09
C PRO A 368 -10.21 -27.25 6.73
N ILE A 369 -9.11 -26.54 6.54
CA ILE A 369 -7.78 -26.96 6.99
C ILE A 369 -7.34 -26.08 8.13
N VAL A 370 -6.69 -26.66 9.13
CA VAL A 370 -6.03 -25.97 10.24
C VAL A 370 -4.60 -25.66 9.84
N ASP A 371 -4.27 -24.40 9.69
CA ASP A 371 -2.89 -23.93 9.49
C ASP A 371 -2.30 -23.44 10.83
N ASN A 372 -1.48 -24.26 11.44
CA ASN A 372 -0.76 -24.00 12.69
C ASN A 372 0.73 -23.70 12.49
N SER A 373 1.15 -23.35 11.28
CA SER A 373 2.56 -22.99 11.00
C SER A 373 3.03 -21.78 11.82
N ASN A 374 2.10 -20.93 12.24
CA ASN A 374 2.31 -19.91 13.25
C ASN A 374 1.41 -20.18 14.46
N PRO A 375 1.94 -20.66 15.61
CA PRO A 375 1.13 -20.97 16.80
C PRO A 375 0.47 -19.74 17.43
N GLN A 376 1.04 -18.56 17.22
CA GLN A 376 0.43 -17.29 17.67
C GLN A 376 -0.75 -16.86 16.78
N ASN A 377 -0.92 -17.46 15.60
CA ASN A 377 -2.02 -17.14 14.70
C ASN A 377 -2.40 -18.36 13.86
N VAL A 378 -3.11 -19.28 14.47
CA VAL A 378 -3.68 -20.48 13.82
C VAL A 378 -4.81 -20.05 12.88
N ARG A 379 -4.84 -20.57 11.66
CA ARG A 379 -5.87 -20.25 10.67
C ARG A 379 -6.70 -21.48 10.33
N ILE A 380 -8.02 -21.28 10.21
CA ILE A 380 -8.96 -22.32 9.82
C ILE A 380 -9.81 -21.76 8.67
N GLY A 381 -9.83 -22.43 7.52
CA GLY A 381 -10.66 -22.00 6.40
C GLY A 381 -12.16 -22.27 6.64
N ASN A 382 -13.01 -21.63 5.82
CA ASN A 382 -14.46 -21.71 5.92
C ASN A 382 -15.11 -21.98 4.55
N PRO A 383 -15.57 -23.20 4.27
CA PRO A 383 -16.24 -23.56 3.03
C PRO A 383 -17.54 -22.77 2.76
N GLY A 384 -18.17 -22.23 3.80
CA GLY A 384 -19.42 -21.47 3.72
C GLY A 384 -19.29 -20.03 3.23
N LEU A 385 -18.10 -19.57 2.85
CA LEU A 385 -17.89 -18.20 2.41
C LEU A 385 -18.61 -17.88 1.11
N LYS A 386 -19.33 -16.76 1.13
CA LYS A 386 -20.04 -16.17 -0.02
C LYS A 386 -19.17 -15.11 -0.68
N PRO A 387 -19.35 -14.86 -2.00
CA PRO A 387 -18.75 -13.74 -2.68
C PRO A 387 -19.11 -12.41 -2.02
N SER A 388 -18.16 -11.49 -2.01
CA SER A 388 -18.42 -10.10 -1.64
C SER A 388 -18.78 -9.27 -2.87
N PHE A 389 -19.58 -8.20 -2.67
CA PHE A 389 -19.90 -7.24 -3.70
C PHE A 389 -19.57 -5.83 -3.22
N THR A 390 -18.70 -5.13 -3.96
CA THR A 390 -18.27 -3.78 -3.63
C THR A 390 -18.89 -2.76 -4.57
N HIS A 391 -19.59 -1.80 -3.99
CA HIS A 391 -20.06 -0.59 -4.65
C HIS A 391 -18.99 0.49 -4.52
N ASN A 392 -18.55 1.09 -5.62
CA ASN A 392 -17.59 2.18 -5.61
C ASN A 392 -18.15 3.35 -6.42
N MET A 393 -18.34 4.50 -5.75
CA MET A 393 -18.83 5.74 -6.35
C MET A 393 -17.75 6.82 -6.22
N ARG A 394 -17.51 7.54 -7.30
CA ARG A 394 -16.54 8.65 -7.32
C ARG A 394 -17.17 9.85 -7.98
N PHE A 395 -17.00 11.02 -7.35
CA PHE A 395 -17.38 12.31 -7.87
C PHE A 395 -16.11 13.15 -7.96
N PHE A 396 -15.89 13.75 -9.08
CA PHE A 396 -14.80 14.66 -9.31
C PHE A 396 -15.29 15.92 -9.99
N TYR A 397 -15.09 17.06 -9.35
CA TYR A 397 -15.40 18.38 -9.89
C TYR A 397 -14.11 19.19 -9.97
N ASN A 398 -13.91 19.86 -11.10
CA ASN A 398 -12.86 20.85 -11.21
C ASN A 398 -13.30 22.03 -12.06
N THR A 399 -12.82 23.20 -11.68
CA THR A 399 -12.95 24.43 -12.47
C THR A 399 -11.72 25.30 -12.31
N TYR A 400 -11.42 26.08 -13.33
CA TYR A 400 -10.28 27.00 -13.31
C TYR A 400 -10.62 28.29 -14.05
N ASN A 401 -10.38 29.44 -13.41
CA ASN A 401 -10.45 30.77 -14.01
C ASN A 401 -9.03 31.28 -14.22
N ALA A 402 -8.60 31.38 -15.50
CA ALA A 402 -7.23 31.78 -15.85
C ALA A 402 -6.93 33.25 -15.55
N GLU A 403 -7.90 34.15 -15.67
CA GLU A 403 -7.72 35.59 -15.42
C GLU A 403 -7.43 35.86 -13.93
N LYS A 404 -8.19 35.21 -13.05
CA LYS A 404 -8.05 35.31 -11.58
C LYS A 404 -7.07 34.28 -11.02
N GLN A 405 -6.49 33.40 -11.86
CA GLN A 405 -5.67 32.24 -11.44
C GLN A 405 -6.34 31.49 -10.28
N ARG A 406 -7.66 31.30 -10.38
CA ARG A 406 -8.47 30.65 -9.34
C ARG A 406 -8.91 29.28 -9.80
N GLY A 407 -8.61 28.27 -9.01
CA GLY A 407 -9.01 26.90 -9.23
C GLY A 407 -9.80 26.36 -8.05
N ILE A 408 -10.78 25.50 -8.36
CA ILE A 408 -11.49 24.69 -7.38
C ILE A 408 -11.43 23.25 -7.87
N MET A 409 -11.09 22.34 -6.98
CA MET A 409 -11.13 20.91 -7.21
C MET A 409 -11.82 20.24 -6.03
N SER A 410 -12.76 19.34 -6.33
CA SER A 410 -13.41 18.51 -5.31
C SER A 410 -13.42 17.06 -5.78
N HIS A 411 -13.14 16.16 -4.86
CA HIS A 411 -13.21 14.72 -5.11
C HIS A 411 -13.90 14.05 -3.93
N VAL A 412 -14.92 13.24 -4.21
CA VAL A 412 -15.58 12.39 -3.21
C VAL A 412 -15.54 10.96 -3.72
N ASN A 413 -15.12 10.05 -2.85
CA ASN A 413 -15.14 8.62 -3.09
C ASN A 413 -15.92 7.95 -1.97
N PHE A 414 -16.87 7.09 -2.35
CA PHE A 414 -17.64 6.25 -1.43
C PHE A 414 -17.47 4.80 -1.85
N SER A 415 -17.17 3.94 -0.88
CA SER A 415 -17.04 2.50 -1.10
C SER A 415 -17.78 1.74 0.01
N ALA A 416 -18.65 0.82 -0.37
CA ALA A 416 -19.35 -0.08 0.55
C ALA A 416 -19.29 -1.51 0.05
N THR A 417 -19.02 -2.46 0.96
CA THR A 417 -18.89 -3.87 0.61
C THR A 417 -19.95 -4.70 1.31
N GLN A 418 -20.81 -5.34 0.53
CA GLN A 418 -21.74 -6.36 0.99
C GLN A 418 -21.02 -7.70 1.09
N ASN A 419 -21.39 -8.52 2.10
CA ASN A 419 -20.75 -9.79 2.39
C ASN A 419 -19.22 -9.70 2.44
N SER A 420 -18.69 -8.60 3.02
CA SER A 420 -17.25 -8.42 3.22
C SER A 420 -16.70 -9.65 3.96
N ILE A 421 -15.55 -10.17 3.52
CA ILE A 421 -14.88 -11.25 4.22
C ILE A 421 -14.01 -10.62 5.30
N SER A 422 -14.32 -10.93 6.55
CA SER A 422 -13.60 -10.49 7.73
C SER A 422 -13.18 -11.70 8.54
N ASN A 423 -12.13 -11.59 9.31
CA ASN A 423 -11.68 -12.65 10.19
C ASN A 423 -12.49 -12.63 11.50
N SER A 424 -13.07 -13.76 11.85
CA SER A 424 -13.50 -14.06 13.22
C SER A 424 -12.30 -14.57 14.00
N ARG A 425 -11.98 -13.95 15.12
CA ARG A 425 -10.77 -14.22 15.90
C ARG A 425 -11.18 -14.74 17.27
N VAL A 426 -10.64 -15.90 17.64
CA VAL A 426 -10.77 -16.49 18.99
C VAL A 426 -9.44 -16.30 19.70
N TYR A 427 -9.46 -15.59 20.80
CA TYR A 427 -8.26 -15.33 21.60
C TYR A 427 -7.96 -16.51 22.54
N ASN A 428 -6.69 -16.88 22.65
CA ASN A 428 -6.20 -17.83 23.62
C ASN A 428 -5.46 -17.10 24.74
N SER A 429 -6.08 -17.00 25.91
CA SER A 429 -5.54 -16.28 27.07
C SER A 429 -4.30 -16.93 27.70
N GLU A 430 -4.01 -18.20 27.42
CA GLU A 430 -2.83 -18.89 27.96
C GLU A 430 -1.58 -18.64 27.12
N THR A 431 -1.77 -18.55 25.80
CA THR A 431 -0.65 -18.36 24.84
C THR A 431 -0.53 -16.94 24.32
N GLY A 432 -1.59 -16.11 24.48
CA GLY A 432 -1.70 -14.80 23.82
C GLY A 432 -1.90 -14.91 22.31
N GLY A 433 -2.15 -16.11 21.79
CA GLY A 433 -2.34 -16.39 20.37
C GLY A 433 -3.80 -16.29 19.92
N TRP A 434 -4.01 -16.43 18.63
CA TRP A 434 -5.31 -16.31 17.98
C TRP A 434 -5.62 -17.50 17.11
N THR A 435 -6.89 -17.94 17.14
CA THR A 435 -7.44 -18.79 16.07
C THR A 435 -8.31 -17.92 15.18
N THR A 436 -7.99 -17.88 13.90
CA THR A 436 -8.60 -16.97 12.92
C THR A 436 -9.38 -17.76 11.87
N THR A 437 -10.67 -17.44 11.69
CA THR A 437 -11.55 -18.05 10.68
C THR A 437 -12.22 -16.96 9.85
N PRO A 438 -12.13 -16.99 8.51
CA PRO A 438 -12.79 -15.99 7.67
C PRO A 438 -14.31 -16.20 7.67
N LYS A 439 -15.07 -15.11 7.86
CA LYS A 439 -16.55 -15.08 7.83
C LYS A 439 -17.05 -13.90 7.00
N ASN A 440 -18.24 -14.03 6.42
CA ASN A 440 -18.89 -12.90 5.76
C ASN A 440 -19.56 -11.97 6.79
N ILE A 441 -19.38 -10.66 6.61
CA ILE A 441 -19.96 -9.64 7.47
C ILE A 441 -20.44 -8.45 6.66
N ASN A 442 -21.49 -7.77 7.10
CA ASN A 442 -22.01 -6.55 6.50
C ASN A 442 -21.80 -5.36 7.42
N GLY A 443 -21.57 -4.21 6.82
CA GLY A 443 -21.40 -2.94 7.50
C GLY A 443 -20.07 -2.23 7.21
N ASN A 444 -19.14 -2.84 6.46
CA ASN A 444 -17.89 -2.20 6.08
C ASN A 444 -18.11 -1.19 4.95
N TRP A 445 -17.85 0.08 5.23
CA TRP A 445 -17.90 1.15 4.22
C TRP A 445 -16.95 2.29 4.59
N ASN A 446 -16.54 3.03 3.59
CA ASN A 446 -15.75 4.24 3.77
C ASN A 446 -16.17 5.35 2.81
N ALA A 447 -16.04 6.57 3.28
CA ALA A 447 -16.24 7.78 2.49
C ALA A 447 -15.02 8.69 2.63
N PHE A 448 -14.49 9.15 1.51
CA PHE A 448 -13.39 10.11 1.46
C PHE A 448 -13.82 11.31 0.64
N GLY A 449 -13.67 12.50 1.20
CA GLY A 449 -13.88 13.77 0.52
C GLY A 449 -12.62 14.62 0.56
N MET A 450 -12.34 15.32 -0.53
CA MET A 450 -11.35 16.37 -0.58
C MET A 450 -11.85 17.59 -1.32
N PHE A 451 -11.43 18.77 -0.88
CA PHE A 451 -11.70 20.04 -1.49
C PHE A 451 -10.41 20.85 -1.57
N GLY A 452 -10.07 21.29 -2.77
CA GLY A 452 -8.92 22.12 -3.02
C GLY A 452 -9.35 23.47 -3.60
N PHE A 453 -8.83 24.53 -3.05
CA PHE A 453 -9.02 25.89 -3.52
C PHE A 453 -7.66 26.57 -3.69
N ASN A 454 -7.44 27.15 -4.84
CA ASN A 454 -6.27 28.00 -5.08
C ASN A 454 -6.67 29.31 -5.71
N THR A 455 -6.01 30.39 -5.34
CA THR A 455 -6.23 31.70 -5.93
C THR A 455 -4.97 32.55 -5.86
N ALA A 456 -4.77 33.43 -6.87
CA ALA A 456 -3.79 34.49 -6.79
C ALA A 456 -4.48 35.82 -6.48
N LEU A 457 -3.80 36.71 -5.76
CA LEU A 457 -4.25 38.08 -5.59
C LEU A 457 -4.10 38.87 -6.92
N PRO A 458 -4.76 40.03 -7.08
CA PRO A 458 -4.76 40.76 -8.36
C PRO A 458 -3.38 41.07 -8.94
N ASN A 459 -2.39 41.29 -8.10
CA ASN A 459 -0.98 41.52 -8.53
C ASN A 459 -0.25 40.25 -8.97
N LYS A 460 -0.90 39.06 -8.86
CA LYS A 460 -0.37 37.73 -9.21
C LYS A 460 0.92 37.32 -8.50
N LYS A 461 1.41 38.13 -7.54
CA LYS A 461 2.61 37.82 -6.75
C LYS A 461 2.29 37.01 -5.49
N TYR A 462 1.07 37.09 -4.99
CA TYR A 462 0.60 36.35 -3.83
C TYR A 462 -0.37 35.27 -4.24
N THR A 463 -0.15 34.07 -3.74
CA THR A 463 -1.03 32.90 -3.95
C THR A 463 -1.47 32.34 -2.60
N ILE A 464 -2.72 31.88 -2.56
CA ILE A 464 -3.30 31.21 -1.40
C ILE A 464 -3.84 29.87 -1.89
N ASN A 465 -3.44 28.80 -1.21
CA ASN A 465 -3.92 27.46 -1.47
C ASN A 465 -4.49 26.89 -0.17
N SER A 466 -5.70 26.34 -0.26
CA SER A 466 -6.36 25.60 0.82
C SER A 466 -6.68 24.19 0.32
N PHE A 467 -6.44 23.20 1.16
CA PHE A 467 -6.73 21.82 0.88
C PHE A 467 -7.35 21.17 2.10
N SER A 468 -8.64 20.90 2.01
CA SER A 468 -9.41 20.24 3.06
C SER A 468 -9.66 18.78 2.68
N ASN A 469 -9.61 17.88 3.63
CA ASN A 469 -10.03 16.49 3.44
C ASN A 469 -10.82 15.97 4.64
N ALA A 470 -11.73 15.05 4.36
CA ALA A 470 -12.47 14.28 5.34
C ALA A 470 -12.43 12.80 4.95
N ASN A 471 -12.04 11.94 5.88
CA ASN A 471 -12.05 10.50 5.68
C ASN A 471 -12.87 9.86 6.80
N TYR A 472 -13.93 9.14 6.43
CA TYR A 472 -14.73 8.37 7.37
C TYR A 472 -14.65 6.89 7.04
N GLN A 473 -14.39 6.06 8.04
CA GLN A 473 -14.35 4.60 7.94
C GLN A 473 -15.27 3.99 8.97
N ASN A 474 -16.09 3.05 8.55
CA ASN A 474 -16.88 2.18 9.41
C ASN A 474 -16.40 0.74 9.20
N ASN A 475 -15.70 0.21 10.19
CA ASN A 475 -15.13 -1.13 10.16
C ASN A 475 -15.91 -2.05 11.09
N VAL A 476 -16.19 -3.26 10.62
CA VAL A 476 -16.95 -4.27 11.37
C VAL A 476 -16.20 -5.58 11.35
N ALA A 477 -16.10 -6.25 12.51
CA ALA A 477 -15.51 -7.57 12.67
C ALA A 477 -16.30 -8.40 13.70
N TYR A 478 -16.09 -9.73 13.69
CA TYR A 478 -16.51 -10.62 14.77
C TYR A 478 -15.34 -10.85 15.71
N LEU A 479 -15.60 -10.69 17.00
CA LEU A 479 -14.67 -10.97 18.07
C LEU A 479 -15.28 -12.05 18.97
N THR A 480 -14.48 -13.04 19.33
CA THR A 480 -14.91 -14.16 20.15
C THR A 480 -14.03 -14.25 21.39
N SER A 481 -14.64 -14.29 22.55
CA SER A 481 -13.99 -14.59 23.83
C SER A 481 -14.50 -15.91 24.39
N GLY A 482 -13.75 -16.52 25.32
CA GLY A 482 -14.04 -17.81 25.91
C GLY A 482 -13.58 -19.00 25.05
N LYS A 483 -13.71 -20.21 25.61
CA LYS A 483 -13.27 -21.46 24.98
C LYS A 483 -14.45 -22.44 24.85
N GLY A 484 -14.47 -23.22 23.77
CA GLY A 484 -15.41 -24.30 23.55
C GLY A 484 -16.88 -23.84 23.56
N ALA A 485 -17.71 -24.47 24.42
CA ALA A 485 -19.13 -24.15 24.53
C ALA A 485 -19.43 -22.77 25.15
N ASP A 486 -18.48 -22.19 25.88
CA ASP A 486 -18.61 -20.88 26.53
C ASP A 486 -18.12 -19.75 25.65
N ALA A 487 -17.73 -20.04 24.40
CA ALA A 487 -17.28 -19.04 23.45
C ALA A 487 -18.43 -18.10 23.04
N VAL A 488 -18.27 -16.81 23.31
CA VAL A 488 -19.23 -15.75 22.96
C VAL A 488 -18.69 -14.92 21.81
N GLU A 489 -19.34 -15.04 20.65
CA GLU A 489 -19.02 -14.21 19.49
C GLU A 489 -19.86 -12.92 19.49
N ARG A 490 -19.21 -11.78 19.42
CA ARG A 490 -19.85 -10.46 19.34
C ARG A 490 -19.39 -9.70 18.11
N LYS A 491 -20.33 -8.97 17.51
CA LYS A 491 -20.05 -8.06 16.42
C LYS A 491 -19.54 -6.75 16.99
N ASN A 492 -18.30 -6.39 16.66
CA ASN A 492 -17.75 -5.06 16.95
C ASN A 492 -17.86 -4.12 15.76
N THR A 493 -17.98 -2.84 16.04
CA THR A 493 -17.97 -1.76 15.05
C THR A 493 -17.08 -0.64 15.54
N THR A 494 -16.07 -0.30 14.76
CA THR A 494 -15.24 0.89 14.99
C THR A 494 -15.48 1.92 13.91
N THR A 495 -15.50 3.18 14.30
CA THR A 495 -15.60 4.31 13.39
C THR A 495 -14.40 5.23 13.54
N ASN A 496 -13.86 5.69 12.42
CA ASN A 496 -12.78 6.67 12.39
C ASN A 496 -13.17 7.81 11.44
N LEU A 497 -13.30 9.02 11.97
CA LEU A 497 -13.44 10.25 11.19
C LEU A 497 -12.16 11.05 11.31
N THR A 498 -11.45 11.24 10.19
CA THR A 498 -10.29 12.13 10.14
C THR A 498 -10.62 13.36 9.30
N LEU A 499 -10.44 14.53 9.88
CA LEU A 499 -10.60 15.83 9.24
C LEU A 499 -9.23 16.47 9.09
N GLY A 500 -8.88 16.90 7.90
CA GLY A 500 -7.61 17.55 7.61
C GLY A 500 -7.80 18.88 6.89
N GLU A 501 -7.00 19.86 7.25
CA GLU A 501 -6.90 21.16 6.56
C GLU A 501 -5.42 21.49 6.36
N ARG A 502 -5.10 22.00 5.17
CA ARG A 502 -3.76 22.53 4.85
C ARG A 502 -3.92 23.87 4.16
N LEU A 503 -3.25 24.86 4.71
CA LEU A 503 -3.18 26.22 4.16
C LEU A 503 -1.74 26.53 3.74
N ASN A 504 -1.61 27.14 2.60
CA ASN A 504 -0.34 27.68 2.10
C ASN A 504 -0.58 29.05 1.50
N ALA A 505 0.20 30.03 1.95
CA ALA A 505 0.25 31.37 1.40
C ALA A 505 1.67 31.66 0.92
N ALA A 506 1.85 32.03 -0.34
CA ALA A 506 3.16 32.27 -0.91
C ALA A 506 3.22 33.61 -1.63
N TYR A 507 4.37 34.27 -1.48
CA TYR A 507 4.81 35.41 -2.27
C TYR A 507 5.85 34.95 -3.28
N ARG A 508 5.73 35.34 -4.53
CA ARG A 508 6.68 35.00 -5.59
C ARG A 508 7.02 36.23 -6.46
N ASN A 509 8.30 36.38 -6.74
CA ASN A 509 8.78 37.26 -7.80
C ASN A 509 9.80 36.49 -8.69
N ASP A 510 10.54 37.16 -9.54
CA ASP A 510 11.42 36.52 -10.54
C ASP A 510 12.59 35.75 -9.93
N TRP A 511 13.08 36.12 -8.76
CA TRP A 511 14.25 35.54 -8.12
C TRP A 511 14.00 34.95 -6.72
N PHE A 512 12.86 35.23 -6.12
CA PHE A 512 12.56 34.87 -4.75
C PHE A 512 11.12 34.38 -4.59
N GLU A 513 10.96 33.26 -3.87
CA GLU A 513 9.66 32.76 -3.40
C GLU A 513 9.74 32.54 -1.90
N PHE A 514 8.73 33.02 -1.18
CA PHE A 514 8.56 32.80 0.25
C PHE A 514 7.15 32.31 0.51
N GLY A 515 6.99 31.19 1.22
CA GLY A 515 5.73 30.60 1.57
C GLY A 515 5.59 30.35 3.08
N LEU A 516 4.40 30.57 3.59
CA LEU A 516 3.96 30.15 4.91
C LEU A 516 3.00 28.98 4.74
N ASN A 517 3.18 27.93 5.50
CA ASN A 517 2.32 26.76 5.49
C ASN A 517 1.85 26.41 6.89
N GLY A 518 0.62 25.90 6.97
CA GLY A 518 0.02 25.36 8.17
C GLY A 518 -0.84 24.17 7.81
N SER A 519 -0.90 23.19 8.70
CA SER A 519 -1.82 22.06 8.56
C SER A 519 -2.32 21.58 9.92
N ILE A 520 -3.53 21.03 9.92
CA ILE A 520 -4.09 20.30 11.05
C ILE A 520 -4.75 19.03 10.53
N SER A 521 -4.62 17.95 11.29
CA SER A 521 -5.34 16.70 11.08
C SER A 521 -5.89 16.25 12.42
N TYR A 522 -7.20 16.16 12.53
CA TYR A 522 -7.95 15.77 13.71
C TYR A 522 -8.67 14.46 13.44
N SER A 523 -8.51 13.47 14.32
CA SER A 523 -9.15 12.15 14.20
C SER A 523 -10.07 11.91 15.38
N ILE A 524 -11.27 11.38 15.11
CA ILE A 524 -12.24 10.93 16.12
C ILE A 524 -12.38 9.43 15.94
N GLU A 525 -11.90 8.69 16.91
CA GLU A 525 -11.91 7.22 16.92
C GLU A 525 -12.87 6.72 17.99
N LYS A 526 -13.85 5.90 17.57
CA LYS A 526 -14.85 5.32 18.47
C LYS A 526 -14.93 3.82 18.28
N ASP A 527 -14.92 3.10 19.37
CA ASP A 527 -15.17 1.67 19.46
C ASP A 527 -16.48 1.42 20.22
N LYS A 528 -17.33 0.56 19.68
CA LYS A 528 -18.62 0.26 20.33
C LYS A 528 -18.49 -0.75 21.46
N LEU A 529 -17.51 -1.64 21.38
CA LEU A 529 -17.30 -2.69 22.37
C LEU A 529 -16.60 -2.15 23.63
N THR A 530 -15.64 -1.23 23.43
CA THR A 530 -14.83 -0.62 24.47
C THR A 530 -14.86 0.91 24.38
N PRO A 531 -16.00 1.57 24.75
CA PRO A 531 -16.14 3.02 24.58
C PRO A 531 -15.14 3.84 25.40
N ASP A 532 -14.64 3.29 26.52
CA ASP A 532 -13.67 3.97 27.39
C ASP A 532 -12.31 4.21 26.71
N ASN A 533 -12.04 3.44 25.63
CA ASN A 533 -10.82 3.59 24.84
C ASN A 533 -10.97 4.49 23.60
N ASN A 534 -12.05 5.27 23.53
CA ASN A 534 -12.22 6.25 22.47
C ASN A 534 -11.14 7.33 22.55
N GLN A 535 -10.63 7.76 21.39
CA GLN A 535 -9.55 8.73 21.31
C GLN A 535 -9.83 9.81 20.27
N GLU A 536 -9.27 10.99 20.52
CA GLU A 536 -9.36 12.14 19.62
C GLU A 536 -7.97 12.77 19.39
N PRO A 537 -7.02 12.01 18.76
CA PRO A 537 -5.71 12.54 18.51
C PRO A 537 -5.71 13.56 17.38
N TYR A 538 -4.82 14.53 17.48
CA TYR A 538 -4.61 15.51 16.43
C TYR A 538 -3.14 15.83 16.23
N THR A 539 -2.82 16.14 14.99
CA THR A 539 -1.50 16.64 14.59
C THR A 539 -1.68 17.99 13.92
N PHE A 540 -0.80 18.93 14.24
CA PHE A 540 -0.76 20.20 13.54
C PHE A 540 0.68 20.59 13.21
N SER A 541 0.83 21.31 12.12
CA SER A 541 2.15 21.83 11.72
C SER A 541 2.02 23.28 11.24
N TYR A 542 3.09 24.03 11.45
CA TYR A 542 3.27 25.36 10.89
C TYR A 542 4.73 25.55 10.50
N GLY A 543 4.96 26.27 9.40
CA GLY A 543 6.31 26.43 8.88
C GLY A 543 6.42 27.45 7.77
N ALA A 544 7.63 27.61 7.29
CA ALA A 544 7.98 28.47 6.19
C ALA A 544 8.86 27.74 5.17
N ASN A 545 8.69 28.06 3.92
CA ASN A 545 9.54 27.62 2.83
C ASN A 545 10.03 28.80 2.01
N THR A 546 11.26 28.72 1.53
CA THR A 546 11.89 29.76 0.73
C THR A 546 12.61 29.13 -0.44
N GLN A 547 12.50 29.76 -1.61
CA GLN A 547 13.31 29.44 -2.78
C GLN A 547 13.94 30.70 -3.30
N ILE A 548 15.26 30.69 -3.50
CA ILE A 548 16.05 31.82 -4.01
C ILE A 548 16.76 31.36 -5.28
N SER A 549 16.45 32.02 -6.39
CA SER A 549 17.15 31.86 -7.66
C SER A 549 18.29 32.87 -7.71
N MET A 550 19.54 32.39 -7.59
CA MET A 550 20.74 33.21 -7.57
C MET A 550 21.29 33.36 -8.98
N PRO A 551 22.20 34.32 -9.21
CA PRO A 551 23.01 34.36 -10.42
C PRO A 551 23.66 32.99 -10.72
N TRP A 552 24.12 32.79 -11.94
CA TRP A 552 24.81 31.56 -12.41
C TRP A 552 23.91 30.32 -12.45
N ASN A 553 22.57 30.48 -12.51
CA ASN A 553 21.60 29.36 -12.51
C ASN A 553 21.69 28.47 -11.27
N MET A 554 22.00 29.06 -10.13
CA MET A 554 22.00 28.38 -8.84
C MET A 554 20.68 28.65 -8.12
N THR A 555 20.12 27.63 -7.45
CA THR A 555 18.86 27.72 -6.69
C THR A 555 19.07 27.14 -5.30
N LEU A 556 18.76 27.94 -4.29
CA LEU A 556 18.65 27.50 -2.90
C LEU A 556 17.17 27.32 -2.56
N SER A 557 16.79 26.15 -2.10
CA SER A 557 15.46 25.86 -1.56
C SER A 557 15.60 25.38 -0.13
N THR A 558 14.80 25.92 0.77
CA THR A 558 14.80 25.50 2.18
C THR A 558 13.40 25.54 2.76
N ASN A 559 13.11 24.62 3.67
CA ASN A 559 11.87 24.62 4.44
C ASN A 559 12.15 24.27 5.90
N ILE A 560 11.49 24.97 6.80
CA ILE A 560 11.49 24.71 8.23
C ILE A 560 10.04 24.62 8.71
N ALA A 561 9.71 23.57 9.45
CA ALA A 561 8.37 23.37 9.99
C ALA A 561 8.41 22.73 11.36
N ASN A 562 7.58 23.20 12.27
CA ASN A 562 7.31 22.53 13.52
C ASN A 562 6.10 21.63 13.36
N GLN A 563 6.23 20.34 13.66
CA GLN A 563 5.17 19.37 13.69
C GLN A 563 4.88 18.97 15.15
N SER A 564 3.60 19.00 15.52
CA SER A 564 3.16 18.73 16.88
C SER A 564 2.10 17.64 16.88
N ARG A 565 2.17 16.72 17.85
CA ARG A 565 1.20 15.64 18.06
C ARG A 565 0.62 15.71 19.44
N ARG A 566 -0.68 15.46 19.59
CA ARG A 566 -1.43 15.50 20.86
C ARG A 566 -2.55 14.46 20.85
N GLY A 567 -2.99 14.07 22.05
CA GLY A 567 -4.15 13.17 22.21
C GLY A 567 -3.83 11.68 22.01
N TYR A 568 -2.55 11.30 21.99
CA TYR A 568 -2.13 9.90 22.00
C TYR A 568 -2.14 9.35 23.43
N THR A 569 -2.55 8.10 23.61
CA THR A 569 -2.53 7.40 24.91
C THR A 569 -1.11 7.28 25.44
N ASP A 570 -0.16 6.89 24.58
CA ASP A 570 1.26 6.93 24.92
C ASP A 570 1.74 8.38 24.93
N SER A 571 2.06 8.87 26.14
CA SER A 571 2.51 10.25 26.36
C SER A 571 3.82 10.58 25.62
N SER A 572 4.68 9.60 25.37
CA SER A 572 5.94 9.78 24.63
C SER A 572 5.73 10.23 23.19
N MET A 573 4.56 9.94 22.64
CA MET A 573 4.16 10.33 21.27
C MET A 573 3.60 11.76 21.19
N ASN A 574 3.26 12.39 22.31
CA ASN A 574 2.73 13.76 22.41
C ASN A 574 3.86 14.79 22.40
N ARG A 575 4.51 14.99 21.26
CA ARG A 575 5.73 15.82 21.15
C ARG A 575 5.69 16.82 20.00
N ASN A 576 6.68 17.74 20.04
CA ASN A 576 6.96 18.73 19.01
C ASN A 576 8.24 18.35 18.28
N GLU A 577 8.26 18.49 16.96
CA GLU A 577 9.39 18.19 16.09
C GLU A 577 9.65 19.37 15.16
N LEU A 578 10.80 20.03 15.33
CA LEU A 578 11.25 21.08 14.42
C LEU A 578 12.10 20.42 13.33
N ILE A 579 11.56 20.38 12.11
CA ILE A 579 12.19 19.75 10.95
C ILE A 579 12.71 20.82 10.01
N TRP A 580 13.97 20.74 9.62
CA TRP A 580 14.61 21.65 8.69
C TRP A 580 15.27 20.89 7.55
N ASN A 581 14.87 21.23 6.30
CA ASN A 581 15.45 20.66 5.07
C ASN A 581 16.01 21.78 4.19
N ALA A 582 17.08 21.50 3.46
CA ALA A 582 17.69 22.43 2.51
C ALA A 582 18.20 21.72 1.27
N GLN A 583 18.12 22.39 0.13
CA GLN A 583 18.61 21.92 -1.15
C GLN A 583 19.34 23.05 -1.87
N LEU A 584 20.53 22.78 -2.37
CA LEU A 584 21.29 23.67 -3.25
C LEU A 584 21.45 22.99 -4.61
N SER A 585 20.96 23.64 -5.67
CA SER A 585 21.00 23.12 -7.04
C SER A 585 21.77 24.07 -7.94
N GLN A 586 22.65 23.53 -8.78
CA GLN A 586 23.38 24.27 -9.81
C GLN A 586 23.09 23.69 -11.18
N THR A 587 22.66 24.53 -12.12
CA THR A 587 22.38 24.11 -13.48
C THR A 587 23.44 24.70 -14.42
N PHE A 588 24.05 23.88 -15.27
CA PHE A 588 25.12 24.20 -16.18
C PHE A 588 24.95 23.56 -17.57
N LEU A 589 25.90 23.72 -18.49
CA LEU A 589 25.80 23.24 -19.88
C LEU A 589 24.51 23.70 -20.60
N LYS A 590 24.19 24.99 -20.48
CA LYS A 590 22.97 25.60 -21.07
C LYS A 590 21.67 24.90 -20.64
N GLY A 591 21.59 24.44 -19.40
CA GLY A 591 20.41 23.75 -18.84
C GLY A 591 20.39 22.24 -19.02
N ASN A 592 21.43 21.65 -19.63
CA ASN A 592 21.48 20.21 -19.87
C ASN A 592 21.98 19.41 -18.67
N ALA A 593 22.73 20.00 -17.75
CA ALA A 593 23.21 19.33 -16.55
C ALA A 593 22.78 20.09 -15.31
N THR A 594 22.40 19.35 -14.28
CA THR A 594 22.06 19.89 -12.95
C THR A 594 22.70 19.00 -11.88
N VAL A 595 23.38 19.63 -10.94
CA VAL A 595 23.85 19.01 -9.70
C VAL A 595 23.02 19.58 -8.56
N SER A 596 22.50 18.75 -7.69
CA SER A 596 21.77 19.16 -6.50
C SER A 596 22.33 18.45 -5.28
N PHE A 597 22.61 19.22 -4.24
CA PHE A 597 22.93 18.70 -2.91
C PHE A 597 21.74 18.97 -1.99
N GLU A 598 21.23 17.92 -1.35
CA GLU A 598 20.05 17.96 -0.50
C GLU A 598 20.40 17.48 0.89
N MET A 599 19.87 18.17 1.91
CA MET A 599 19.96 17.79 3.32
C MET A 599 18.55 17.70 3.90
N TYR A 600 18.22 16.56 4.48
CA TYR A 600 16.95 16.29 5.12
C TYR A 600 17.12 16.21 6.62
N ASP A 601 16.14 16.77 7.36
CA ASP A 601 16.09 16.84 8.82
C ASP A 601 17.45 17.17 9.45
N ILE A 602 17.98 18.36 9.10
CA ILE A 602 19.28 18.87 9.55
C ILE A 602 19.38 18.87 11.09
N LEU A 603 18.25 19.07 11.76
CA LEU A 603 18.18 19.14 13.24
C LEU A 603 18.02 17.76 13.88
N LYS A 604 17.84 16.67 13.13
CA LYS A 604 17.65 15.30 13.60
C LYS A 604 16.50 15.15 14.60
N LYS A 605 15.37 15.80 14.31
CA LYS A 605 14.20 15.83 15.20
C LYS A 605 12.99 15.07 14.68
N GLN A 606 12.99 14.66 13.41
CA GLN A 606 11.88 13.93 12.81
C GLN A 606 11.76 12.52 13.39
N SER A 607 10.55 12.13 13.75
CA SER A 607 10.18 10.75 14.02
C SER A 607 9.04 10.32 13.10
N ASN A 608 8.93 9.01 12.89
CA ASN A 608 7.88 8.43 12.06
C ASN A 608 6.92 7.65 12.96
N ILE A 609 5.66 8.07 12.98
CA ILE A 609 4.59 7.38 13.71
C ILE A 609 3.53 6.92 12.72
N SER A 610 3.15 5.64 12.81
CA SER A 610 2.05 5.04 12.08
C SER A 610 0.97 4.58 13.03
N ARG A 611 -0.29 4.87 12.70
CA ARG A 611 -1.47 4.44 13.46
C ARG A 611 -2.42 3.67 12.57
N SER A 612 -3.06 2.67 13.16
CA SER A 612 -4.12 1.90 12.52
C SER A 612 -5.23 1.62 13.52
N LEU A 613 -6.48 1.85 13.11
CA LEU A 613 -7.67 1.41 13.82
C LEU A 613 -8.48 0.49 12.91
N THR A 614 -8.80 -0.70 13.42
CA THR A 614 -9.65 -1.70 12.78
C THR A 614 -10.79 -2.07 13.72
N ALA A 615 -11.74 -2.88 13.25
CA ALA A 615 -12.81 -3.38 14.12
C ALA A 615 -12.32 -4.38 15.17
N SER A 616 -11.11 -4.90 15.06
CA SER A 616 -10.53 -5.87 15.98
C SER A 616 -9.40 -5.34 16.84
N GLY A 617 -8.97 -4.08 16.65
CA GLY A 617 -7.88 -3.56 17.46
C GLY A 617 -7.32 -2.24 16.93
N ARG A 618 -6.43 -1.68 17.71
CA ARG A 618 -5.68 -0.45 17.44
C ARG A 618 -4.20 -0.74 17.57
N SER A 619 -3.40 -0.15 16.69
CA SER A 619 -1.94 -0.23 16.79
C SER A 619 -1.29 1.13 16.55
N VAL A 620 -0.21 1.36 17.26
CA VAL A 620 0.65 2.54 17.13
C VAL A 620 2.09 2.06 17.05
N TYR A 621 2.80 2.48 16.03
CA TYR A 621 4.21 2.18 15.81
C TYR A 621 4.98 3.48 15.63
N GLU A 622 6.08 3.61 16.34
CA GLU A 622 7.10 4.62 16.10
C GLU A 622 8.34 3.94 15.54
N TYR A 623 8.87 4.44 14.44
CA TYR A 623 10.11 3.92 13.87
C TYR A 623 11.11 5.03 13.63
N ASN A 624 12.35 4.75 13.98
CA ASN A 624 13.48 5.61 13.75
C ASN A 624 14.17 5.18 12.45
N GLY A 625 13.58 5.59 11.32
CA GLY A 625 14.18 5.42 10.01
C GLY A 625 15.33 6.40 9.78
N VAL A 626 15.93 6.35 8.58
CA VAL A 626 16.89 7.36 8.15
C VAL A 626 16.14 8.64 7.85
N ASN A 627 15.96 9.46 8.86
CA ASN A 627 15.25 10.73 8.72
C ASN A 627 16.22 11.86 8.35
N SER A 628 17.44 11.86 8.96
CA SER A 628 18.47 12.87 8.72
C SER A 628 19.57 12.30 7.81
N TYR A 629 19.62 12.79 6.60
CA TYR A 629 20.59 12.36 5.59
C TYR A 629 20.86 13.45 4.56
N CYS A 630 21.92 13.26 3.78
CA CYS A 630 22.20 14.09 2.61
C CYS A 630 22.22 13.24 1.33
N MET A 631 21.84 13.87 0.23
CA MET A 631 21.84 13.27 -1.10
C MET A 631 22.54 14.19 -2.09
N LEU A 632 23.29 13.60 -3.00
CA LEU A 632 23.85 14.27 -4.15
C LEU A 632 23.16 13.73 -5.40
N HIS A 633 22.51 14.62 -6.16
CA HIS A 633 21.87 14.27 -7.42
C HIS A 633 22.66 14.87 -8.58
N PHE A 634 22.89 14.07 -9.60
CA PHE A 634 23.39 14.51 -10.89
C PHE A 634 22.38 14.15 -11.97
N ILE A 635 21.88 15.16 -12.68
CA ILE A 635 20.92 14.98 -13.77
C ILE A 635 21.55 15.51 -15.04
N TYR A 636 21.70 14.66 -16.05
CA TYR A 636 22.16 15.07 -17.38
C TYR A 636 21.08 14.79 -18.43
N ARG A 637 20.75 15.82 -19.23
CA ARG A 637 19.73 15.75 -20.28
C ARG A 637 20.40 15.68 -21.64
N LEU A 638 20.43 14.50 -22.21
CA LEU A 638 20.87 14.26 -23.59
C LEU A 638 19.72 14.63 -24.55
N ASN A 639 19.78 15.82 -25.12
CA ASN A 639 18.78 16.28 -26.12
C ASN A 639 19.12 15.84 -27.54
N ILE A 640 19.64 14.61 -27.72
CA ILE A 640 20.17 14.10 -28.99
C ILE A 640 19.03 13.60 -29.88
N PHE A 641 17.90 13.20 -29.29
CA PHE A 641 16.79 12.57 -30.01
C PHE A 641 15.61 13.54 -30.16
N GLY A 642 15.17 13.74 -31.38
CA GLY A 642 13.97 14.50 -31.71
C GLY A 642 14.20 15.85 -32.40
N SER A 643 13.25 16.21 -33.28
CA SER A 643 13.21 17.50 -33.94
C SER A 643 12.99 18.64 -32.93
N LYS A 644 13.33 19.87 -33.26
CA LYS A 644 13.08 21.07 -32.45
C LYS A 644 11.59 21.15 -32.04
N ALA A 645 10.67 20.81 -32.95
CA ALA A 645 9.23 20.79 -32.71
C ALA A 645 8.80 19.71 -31.67
N ALA A 646 9.46 18.55 -31.63
CA ALA A 646 9.21 17.51 -30.62
C ALA A 646 9.70 17.96 -29.23
N ARG A 647 10.84 18.64 -29.15
CA ARG A 647 11.41 19.22 -27.93
C ARG A 647 10.51 20.32 -27.37
N ASP A 648 10.02 21.22 -28.21
CA ASP A 648 9.13 22.33 -27.83
C ASP A 648 7.77 21.81 -27.34
N LYS A 649 7.22 20.75 -27.97
CA LYS A 649 5.99 20.05 -27.48
C LYS A 649 6.19 19.35 -26.14
N MET A 650 7.34 18.75 -25.89
CA MET A 650 7.66 18.14 -24.57
C MET A 650 7.84 19.19 -23.48
N GLN A 651 8.46 20.32 -23.79
CA GLN A 651 8.58 21.45 -22.87
C GLN A 651 7.21 22.10 -22.62
N GLY A 652 6.38 22.26 -23.64
CA GLY A 652 5.02 22.77 -23.53
C GLY A 652 4.07 21.86 -22.75
N ARG A 653 4.23 20.54 -22.81
CA ARG A 653 3.48 19.59 -21.95
C ARG A 653 3.85 19.66 -20.46
N ARG A 654 5.06 20.11 -20.12
CA ARG A 654 5.46 20.41 -18.74
C ARG A 654 4.86 21.73 -18.22
N GLY A 655 4.49 22.65 -19.10
CA GLY A 655 3.83 23.93 -18.76
C GLY A 655 2.31 23.82 -18.55
N PHE A 656 1.66 22.68 -18.88
CA PHE A 656 0.23 22.43 -18.64
C PHE A 656 -0.05 21.52 -17.43
N GLY A 657 0.94 21.23 -16.61
CA GLY A 657 0.67 21.01 -15.21
C GLY A 657 0.23 22.37 -14.67
N GLY A 658 -1.07 22.63 -14.58
CA GLY A 658 -1.57 23.67 -13.67
C GLY A 658 -0.94 23.43 -12.31
N PRO A 659 -0.84 24.43 -11.39
CA PRO A 659 -0.19 24.28 -10.12
C PRO A 659 -0.64 22.95 -9.52
N GLY A 660 0.29 21.99 -9.52
CA GLY A 660 -0.05 20.61 -9.22
C GLY A 660 -0.55 20.54 -7.78
N PHE A 661 -1.82 20.20 -7.62
CA PHE A 661 -2.28 19.57 -6.40
C PHE A 661 -1.69 18.14 -6.39
N GLY A 662 -0.37 18.01 -6.50
CA GLY A 662 0.32 16.83 -6.07
C GLY A 662 0.35 16.87 -4.55
N PRO A 663 0.03 15.77 -3.84
CA PRO A 663 0.47 15.65 -2.47
C PRO A 663 1.96 15.89 -2.50
N GLY A 664 2.43 16.90 -1.74
CA GLY A 664 3.85 17.16 -1.61
C GLY A 664 4.51 15.81 -1.30
N HIS A 665 5.47 15.41 -2.10
CA HIS A 665 6.33 14.31 -1.75
C HIS A 665 7.06 14.74 -0.48
N GLY A 666 6.46 14.41 0.68
CA GLY A 666 7.23 14.31 1.88
C GLY A 666 8.20 13.15 1.67
N PRO A 667 9.46 13.26 2.08
CA PRO A 667 10.38 12.16 2.03
C PRO A 667 9.81 11.03 2.89
N GLY A 668 9.64 9.84 2.32
CA GLY A 668 9.40 8.62 3.07
C GLY A 668 7.94 8.26 3.33
N GLY A 669 7.10 8.26 2.32
CA GLY A 669 5.93 7.40 2.32
C GLY A 669 6.31 6.06 1.70
N PHE A 670 6.74 5.08 2.49
CA PHE A 670 6.72 3.69 2.05
C PHE A 670 5.26 3.31 1.79
N GLY A 671 4.88 3.35 0.52
CA GLY A 671 3.66 2.74 0.06
C GLY A 671 3.75 1.25 0.30
N GLY A 672 3.34 0.81 1.48
CA GLY A 672 3.03 -0.58 1.73
C GLY A 672 1.99 -1.00 0.72
N ARG A 673 2.36 -1.78 -0.28
CA ARG A 673 1.42 -2.59 -1.04
C ARG A 673 0.71 -3.45 0.00
N ARG A 674 -0.58 -3.23 0.19
CA ARG A 674 -1.39 -4.14 0.98
C ARG A 674 -1.27 -5.53 0.34
N PRO A 675 -0.91 -6.54 1.10
CA PRO A 675 -1.08 -7.91 0.61
C PRO A 675 -2.58 -8.16 0.42
N PHE A 676 -2.91 -8.83 -0.65
CA PHE A 676 -4.25 -9.32 -0.97
C PHE A 676 -4.74 -10.35 0.04
#